data_74c05af1938c1da90ffea57356a77bef
#
_entry.id   74c05af1938c1da90ffea57356a77bef
#
_cell.length_a   1.000
_cell.length_b   1.000
_cell.length_c   1.000
_cell.angle_alpha   90.00
_cell.angle_beta   90.00
_cell.angle_gamma   90.00
#
_symmetry.space_group_name_H-M   'P 1'
#
loop_
_entity.id
_entity.type
_entity.pdbx_description
1 polymer ?
#
loop_
_entity_poly.entity_id
_entity_poly.type
_entity_poly.pdbx_seq_one_letter_code
_entity_poly.pdbx_strand_id
1 'polypeptide(L)'
;IDEVQLYPPGFLDLALILLPKGTRIFVLGDPCQSDYDSEKDRHILGPLRADVLRLLEGCEYNFNISSHRFQGSIFKGRLPCSFASEPSLGNGKLKLLESLDAIDCKAPYAGVALVSSFEEKKIINAYFGEGCKCYTFGESTGLTFREGCILISDLSAHTNERRWLTALSRFRVDVVLINATSTNWNVIEKQYSKRALGRFLSRTAAREDLLELLPGMPNFCLGFNPVLYGADEEKRELKLAGDPWLKTMIDLMQVEDTQEVELIESVASNEWFRTHLPQCELEGVRAQWVHKIMAREFREKRMGYLTSEQFTDEHSKQLGRQLTNAAERFETIYPRHRASDTVTFIMAVRKRLRFSCPMKEAAKLQQAMPYGPFLLKEFLSRVPLKPAHDPRMMETAKFEFEEKKTSKSAATIENHSNRSCKDWLADVGMVFSKSQLCTKFDNRFRDAKAAQTIVCFQHSVLCRFAPYMRYIEKKLHEALPERFYIHSGKGLGELDAWVRRGSFGALCTESDYEAFDASQDQYIMAFELCLMRYLGLPNDLIEDYRYIKTHLGSKLGNFSIMRFSGEASTFLFNTMANMLFTFLQYKLKGDERICFAGDDMCSNKKLHKSIEHSGFLSKLKLKAKVCHTNNPTFCGWNLCPDGIFKKPQLVLERMCIAKETNNLVNCIDNYAIEVSYAYLMGERARERMNEEEVSAFYNCVRIIVKNKHLLKSDVRQIYETSID
;
A
#
# COMPACT_ATOMS: atom_id res chain seq x y z
N ILE A 1 -4.38 -28.26 0.14
CA ILE A 1 -5.10 -29.19 -0.77
C ILE A 1 -5.62 -28.33 -1.91
N ASP A 2 -5.16 -28.58 -3.12
CA ASP A 2 -5.56 -27.84 -4.33
C ASP A 2 -6.49 -28.69 -5.20
N GLU A 3 -7.32 -28.01 -6.02
CA GLU A 3 -8.34 -28.64 -6.89
C GLU A 3 -9.21 -29.66 -6.13
N VAL A 4 -9.68 -29.27 -4.94
CA VAL A 4 -10.39 -30.17 -4.00
C VAL A 4 -11.62 -30.85 -4.59
N GLN A 5 -12.27 -30.24 -5.60
CA GLN A 5 -13.44 -30.80 -6.27
C GLN A 5 -13.12 -32.06 -7.10
N LEU A 6 -11.84 -32.34 -7.38
CA LEU A 6 -11.41 -33.53 -8.13
C LEU A 6 -11.18 -34.77 -7.26
N TYR A 7 -11.13 -34.61 -5.94
CA TYR A 7 -10.87 -35.74 -5.07
C TYR A 7 -12.12 -36.59 -4.78
N PRO A 8 -11.94 -37.89 -4.61
CA PRO A 8 -13.05 -38.78 -4.25
C PRO A 8 -13.72 -38.35 -2.93
N PRO A 9 -15.02 -38.60 -2.79
CA PRO A 9 -15.74 -38.37 -1.54
C PRO A 9 -15.06 -39.05 -0.36
N GLY A 10 -14.96 -38.33 0.76
CA GLY A 10 -14.28 -38.80 1.98
C GLY A 10 -12.78 -38.52 2.04
N PHE A 11 -12.17 -38.10 0.94
CA PHE A 11 -10.74 -37.79 0.92
C PHE A 11 -10.37 -36.64 1.86
N LEU A 12 -11.19 -35.58 1.88
CA LEU A 12 -10.94 -34.42 2.76
C LEU A 12 -11.11 -34.82 4.24
N ASP A 13 -12.11 -35.63 4.56
CA ASP A 13 -12.29 -36.16 5.91
C ASP A 13 -11.08 -37.00 6.35
N LEU A 14 -10.57 -37.86 5.47
CA LEU A 14 -9.37 -38.65 5.73
C LEU A 14 -8.14 -37.76 5.95
N ALA A 15 -7.94 -36.76 5.10
CA ALA A 15 -6.84 -35.81 5.23
C ALA A 15 -6.90 -35.08 6.59
N LEU A 16 -8.09 -34.63 7.01
CA LEU A 16 -8.31 -33.96 8.29
C LEU A 16 -8.00 -34.87 9.50
N ILE A 17 -8.34 -36.18 9.44
CA ILE A 17 -8.08 -37.14 10.49
C ILE A 17 -6.58 -37.43 10.62
N LEU A 18 -5.85 -37.49 9.52
CA LEU A 18 -4.44 -37.86 9.51
C LEU A 18 -3.48 -36.72 9.90
N LEU A 19 -3.95 -35.50 9.90
CA LEU A 19 -3.11 -34.34 10.20
C LEU A 19 -2.97 -34.13 11.72
N PRO A 20 -1.78 -33.69 12.18
CA PRO A 20 -1.56 -33.34 13.59
C PRO A 20 -2.51 -32.24 14.06
N LYS A 21 -2.92 -32.27 15.33
CA LYS A 21 -3.71 -31.21 15.95
C LYS A 21 -3.01 -29.86 15.81
N GLY A 22 -3.76 -28.84 15.36
CA GLY A 22 -3.22 -27.47 15.16
C GLY A 22 -2.64 -27.22 13.78
N THR A 23 -2.61 -28.22 12.89
CA THR A 23 -2.23 -28.00 11.49
C THR A 23 -3.24 -27.09 10.80
N ARG A 24 -2.77 -26.02 10.19
CA ARG A 24 -3.61 -25.15 9.36
C ARG A 24 -3.74 -25.77 7.98
N ILE A 25 -4.98 -25.90 7.53
CA ILE A 25 -5.28 -26.49 6.23
C ILE A 25 -5.93 -25.44 5.35
N PHE A 26 -5.37 -25.27 4.16
CA PHE A 26 -5.96 -24.46 3.11
C PHE A 26 -6.53 -25.41 2.06
N VAL A 27 -7.82 -25.27 1.82
CA VAL A 27 -8.54 -26.04 0.82
C VAL A 27 -8.84 -25.08 -0.34
N LEU A 28 -8.33 -25.40 -1.50
CA LEU A 28 -8.45 -24.59 -2.71
C LEU A 28 -9.15 -25.39 -3.79
N GLY A 29 -9.96 -24.72 -4.58
CA GLY A 29 -10.66 -25.35 -5.69
C GLY A 29 -11.82 -24.50 -6.20
N ASP A 30 -12.37 -24.89 -7.32
CA ASP A 30 -13.52 -24.24 -7.95
C ASP A 30 -14.65 -25.27 -8.13
N PRO A 31 -15.68 -25.22 -7.29
CA PRO A 31 -16.80 -26.17 -7.39
C PRO A 31 -17.64 -26.02 -8.66
N CYS A 32 -17.43 -24.96 -9.44
CA CYS A 32 -18.07 -24.77 -10.75
C CYS A 32 -17.30 -25.38 -11.93
N GLN A 33 -16.06 -25.86 -11.69
CA GLN A 33 -15.28 -26.61 -12.66
C GLN A 33 -15.52 -28.11 -12.55
N SER A 34 -14.89 -28.90 -13.43
CA SER A 34 -15.01 -30.36 -13.46
C SER A 34 -14.74 -30.94 -12.07
N ASP A 35 -15.66 -31.73 -11.60
CA ASP A 35 -15.61 -32.44 -10.33
C ASP A 35 -15.18 -33.89 -10.51
N TYR A 36 -15.09 -34.59 -9.39
CA TYR A 36 -14.79 -36.02 -9.38
C TYR A 36 -15.80 -36.79 -10.24
N ASP A 37 -15.28 -37.65 -11.13
CA ASP A 37 -16.10 -38.48 -12.00
C ASP A 37 -16.67 -39.71 -11.27
N SER A 38 -17.78 -39.48 -10.60
CA SER A 38 -18.45 -40.53 -9.81
C SER A 38 -19.00 -41.67 -10.67
N GLU A 39 -19.13 -41.52 -11.98
CA GLU A 39 -19.63 -42.60 -12.85
C GLU A 39 -18.66 -43.75 -12.97
N LYS A 40 -17.35 -43.47 -12.96
CA LYS A 40 -16.34 -44.55 -12.97
C LYS A 40 -16.38 -45.45 -11.75
N ASP A 41 -16.67 -44.89 -10.60
CA ASP A 41 -16.66 -45.61 -9.34
C ASP A 41 -18.07 -45.82 -8.76
N ARG A 42 -19.11 -45.60 -9.54
CA ARG A 42 -20.51 -45.69 -9.15
C ARG A 42 -20.89 -47.06 -8.56
N HIS A 43 -20.26 -48.09 -9.06
CA HIS A 43 -20.46 -49.49 -8.57
C HIS A 43 -19.80 -49.74 -7.22
N ILE A 44 -18.84 -48.89 -6.81
CA ILE A 44 -18.11 -48.99 -5.54
C ILE A 44 -18.68 -48.04 -4.51
N LEU A 45 -18.81 -46.75 -4.89
CA LEU A 45 -19.09 -45.65 -3.97
C LEU A 45 -20.54 -45.17 -3.98
N GLY A 46 -21.35 -45.59 -4.97
CA GLY A 46 -22.70 -45.06 -5.17
C GLY A 46 -22.70 -43.60 -5.65
N PRO A 47 -23.85 -42.90 -5.63
CA PRO A 47 -23.99 -41.52 -6.09
C PRO A 47 -23.54 -40.51 -5.02
N LEU A 48 -22.25 -40.47 -4.72
CA LEU A 48 -21.69 -39.54 -3.74
C LEU A 48 -21.27 -38.24 -4.44
N ARG A 49 -21.45 -37.11 -3.74
CA ARG A 49 -21.00 -35.81 -4.18
C ARG A 49 -19.58 -35.53 -3.69
N ALA A 50 -18.82 -34.71 -4.41
CA ALA A 50 -17.52 -34.24 -3.96
C ALA A 50 -17.63 -33.58 -2.56
N ASP A 51 -16.62 -33.76 -1.71
CA ASP A 51 -16.61 -33.26 -0.34
C ASP A 51 -16.83 -31.74 -0.26
N VAL A 52 -16.26 -30.97 -1.20
CA VAL A 52 -16.43 -29.51 -1.22
C VAL A 52 -17.90 -29.12 -1.42
N LEU A 53 -18.66 -29.82 -2.25
CA LEU A 53 -20.07 -29.52 -2.46
C LEU A 53 -20.90 -29.84 -1.24
N ARG A 54 -20.57 -30.93 -0.54
CA ARG A 54 -21.21 -31.33 0.73
C ARG A 54 -20.94 -30.32 1.84
N LEU A 55 -19.71 -29.82 1.93
CA LEU A 55 -19.33 -28.82 2.94
C LEU A 55 -20.03 -27.45 2.73
N LEU A 56 -20.33 -27.09 1.50
CA LEU A 56 -21.02 -25.82 1.18
C LEU A 56 -22.55 -25.93 1.28
N GLU A 57 -23.11 -27.14 1.38
CA GLU A 57 -24.55 -27.34 1.42
C GLU A 57 -25.14 -26.76 2.72
N GLY A 58 -26.13 -25.90 2.60
CA GLY A 58 -26.79 -25.26 3.74
C GLY A 58 -26.00 -24.12 4.41
N CYS A 59 -24.83 -23.77 3.89
CA CYS A 59 -23.99 -22.69 4.43
C CYS A 59 -24.13 -21.40 3.64
N GLU A 60 -23.95 -20.28 4.32
CA GLU A 60 -23.63 -19.00 3.70
C GLU A 60 -22.11 -18.89 3.54
N TYR A 61 -21.64 -18.57 2.35
CA TYR A 61 -20.21 -18.43 2.08
C TYR A 61 -19.91 -17.40 1.00
N ASN A 62 -18.69 -16.86 1.03
CA ASN A 62 -18.24 -15.93 0.00
C ASN A 62 -17.60 -16.71 -1.15
N PHE A 63 -18.12 -16.53 -2.35
CA PHE A 63 -17.61 -17.14 -3.57
C PHE A 63 -16.96 -16.07 -4.44
N ASN A 64 -15.63 -16.19 -4.65
CA ASN A 64 -14.89 -15.25 -5.45
C ASN A 64 -15.05 -15.57 -6.94
N ILE A 65 -15.64 -14.63 -7.70
CA ILE A 65 -15.87 -14.76 -9.13
C ILE A 65 -14.81 -14.06 -9.99
N SER A 66 -13.73 -13.53 -9.39
CA SER A 66 -12.67 -12.89 -10.16
C SER A 66 -11.71 -13.90 -10.79
N SER A 67 -11.34 -13.64 -12.04
CA SER A 67 -10.38 -14.47 -12.77
C SER A 67 -9.21 -13.65 -13.30
N HIS A 68 -7.99 -14.14 -13.06
CA HIS A 68 -6.73 -13.58 -13.57
C HIS A 68 -6.23 -14.30 -14.84
N ARG A 69 -6.94 -15.30 -15.29
CA ARG A 69 -6.49 -16.14 -16.42
C ARG A 69 -6.60 -15.43 -17.75
N PHE A 70 -7.70 -14.70 -17.98
CA PHE A 70 -8.06 -14.19 -19.29
C PHE A 70 -7.36 -12.88 -19.63
N GLN A 71 -6.80 -12.79 -20.82
CA GLN A 71 -6.11 -11.61 -21.34
C GLN A 71 -6.84 -10.97 -22.52
N GLY A 72 -7.76 -11.69 -23.15
CA GLY A 72 -8.55 -11.21 -24.28
C GLY A 72 -9.91 -10.65 -23.88
N SER A 73 -10.29 -9.51 -24.44
CA SER A 73 -11.62 -8.90 -24.24
C SER A 73 -12.79 -9.74 -24.76
N ILE A 74 -12.49 -10.79 -25.55
CA ILE A 74 -13.52 -11.68 -26.11
C ILE A 74 -14.31 -12.43 -25.05
N PHE A 75 -13.70 -12.69 -23.88
CA PHE A 75 -14.35 -13.47 -22.81
C PHE A 75 -15.40 -12.67 -22.04
N LYS A 76 -15.43 -11.35 -22.20
CA LYS A 76 -16.38 -10.49 -21.50
C LYS A 76 -17.81 -10.82 -21.89
N GLY A 77 -18.64 -11.14 -20.89
CA GLY A 77 -20.02 -11.58 -21.07
C GLY A 77 -20.16 -12.99 -21.67
N ARG A 78 -19.04 -13.72 -21.91
CA ARG A 78 -19.07 -15.11 -22.39
C ARG A 78 -18.86 -16.13 -21.27
N LEU A 79 -18.19 -15.73 -20.20
CA LEU A 79 -17.99 -16.55 -19.01
C LEU A 79 -18.63 -15.87 -17.79
N PRO A 80 -19.17 -16.66 -16.85
CA PRO A 80 -19.86 -16.15 -15.65
C PRO A 80 -18.89 -15.69 -14.55
N CYS A 81 -17.84 -14.98 -14.94
CA CYS A 81 -16.83 -14.44 -14.03
C CYS A 81 -16.41 -13.04 -14.49
N SER A 82 -15.85 -12.28 -13.58
CA SER A 82 -15.25 -10.99 -13.89
C SER A 82 -13.75 -11.12 -14.12
N PHE A 83 -13.18 -10.25 -14.93
CA PHE A 83 -11.80 -10.36 -15.37
C PHE A 83 -10.90 -9.37 -14.65
N ALA A 84 -9.79 -9.89 -14.12
CA ALA A 84 -8.76 -9.10 -13.46
C ALA A 84 -7.72 -8.55 -14.45
N SER A 85 -7.81 -8.85 -15.74
CA SER A 85 -6.86 -8.41 -16.76
C SER A 85 -7.20 -7.04 -17.32
N GLU A 86 -6.16 -6.21 -17.49
CA GLU A 86 -6.33 -4.93 -18.17
C GLU A 86 -6.70 -5.10 -19.64
N PRO A 87 -7.56 -4.23 -20.20
CA PRO A 87 -7.94 -4.24 -21.60
C PRO A 87 -6.77 -4.02 -22.56
N SER A 88 -5.61 -3.58 -22.08
CA SER A 88 -4.42 -3.27 -22.86
C SER A 88 -3.65 -4.49 -23.40
N LEU A 89 -3.98 -5.70 -22.97
CA LEU A 89 -3.22 -6.90 -23.32
C LEU A 89 -3.67 -7.62 -24.61
N GLY A 90 -4.39 -6.94 -25.45
CA GLY A 90 -4.77 -7.41 -26.79
C GLY A 90 -6.20 -7.90 -26.88
N ASN A 91 -6.78 -7.68 -28.08
CA ASN A 91 -8.09 -8.24 -28.42
C ASN A 91 -7.90 -9.70 -28.81
N GLY A 92 -8.21 -10.63 -27.90
CA GLY A 92 -8.29 -12.04 -28.25
C GLY A 92 -9.31 -12.26 -29.37
N LYS A 93 -9.19 -13.38 -30.08
CA LYS A 93 -10.09 -13.72 -31.20
C LYS A 93 -10.86 -15.00 -30.88
N LEU A 94 -12.17 -14.92 -31.08
CA LEU A 94 -13.02 -16.11 -31.16
C LEU A 94 -13.26 -16.42 -32.64
N LYS A 95 -12.86 -17.62 -33.05
CA LYS A 95 -13.09 -18.10 -34.40
C LYS A 95 -14.02 -19.31 -34.33
N LEU A 96 -15.01 -19.32 -35.18
CA LEU A 96 -15.95 -20.46 -35.37
C LEU A 96 -15.62 -21.16 -36.70
N LEU A 97 -15.30 -22.42 -36.65
CA LEU A 97 -15.09 -23.25 -37.85
C LEU A 97 -16.34 -24.09 -38.11
N GLU A 98 -16.81 -24.06 -39.36
CA GLU A 98 -18.08 -24.69 -39.77
C GLU A 98 -17.99 -26.22 -39.85
N SER A 99 -16.78 -26.76 -39.98
CA SER A 99 -16.58 -28.21 -40.07
C SER A 99 -15.15 -28.60 -39.65
N LEU A 100 -14.92 -29.89 -39.46
CA LEU A 100 -13.58 -30.45 -39.23
C LEU A 100 -12.64 -30.19 -40.43
N ASP A 101 -13.16 -30.17 -41.62
CA ASP A 101 -12.35 -29.95 -42.84
C ASP A 101 -11.82 -28.51 -42.95
N ALA A 102 -12.37 -27.60 -42.21
CA ALA A 102 -11.92 -26.21 -42.14
C ALA A 102 -10.69 -25.99 -41.24
N ILE A 103 -10.18 -27.05 -40.62
CA ILE A 103 -9.03 -26.93 -39.68
C ILE A 103 -7.75 -26.69 -40.48
N ASP A 104 -7.01 -25.67 -40.05
CA ASP A 104 -5.61 -25.47 -40.44
C ASP A 104 -4.68 -26.07 -39.39
N CYS A 105 -4.15 -27.26 -39.69
CA CYS A 105 -3.25 -28.00 -38.79
C CYS A 105 -1.92 -27.28 -38.54
N LYS A 106 -1.56 -26.25 -39.31
CA LYS A 106 -0.36 -25.45 -39.13
C LYS A 106 -0.61 -24.18 -38.30
N ALA A 107 -1.87 -23.89 -38.02
CA ALA A 107 -2.22 -22.71 -37.23
C ALA A 107 -1.86 -22.92 -35.74
N PRO A 108 -1.49 -21.86 -34.99
CA PRO A 108 -1.13 -21.95 -33.58
C PRO A 108 -2.20 -22.61 -32.70
N TYR A 109 -3.50 -22.40 -33.00
CA TYR A 109 -4.60 -23.02 -32.25
C TYR A 109 -4.64 -24.55 -32.36
N ALA A 110 -4.01 -25.13 -33.40
CA ALA A 110 -3.95 -26.58 -33.62
C ALA A 110 -2.97 -27.28 -32.65
N GLY A 111 -2.19 -26.53 -31.88
CA GLY A 111 -1.26 -27.08 -30.89
C GLY A 111 -1.94 -27.64 -29.63
N VAL A 112 -3.16 -27.19 -29.33
CA VAL A 112 -3.94 -27.66 -28.15
C VAL A 112 -5.40 -27.84 -28.56
N ALA A 113 -5.94 -29.02 -28.31
CA ALA A 113 -7.35 -29.33 -28.56
C ALA A 113 -8.04 -29.86 -27.29
N LEU A 114 -9.23 -29.38 -27.04
CA LEU A 114 -10.10 -29.86 -25.97
C LEU A 114 -11.30 -30.57 -26.55
N VAL A 115 -11.61 -31.75 -26.01
CA VAL A 115 -12.69 -32.64 -26.50
C VAL A 115 -13.54 -33.11 -25.34
N SER A 116 -14.78 -33.53 -25.60
CA SER A 116 -15.71 -33.97 -24.58
C SER A 116 -15.49 -35.42 -24.10
N SER A 117 -14.89 -36.25 -24.97
CA SER A 117 -14.72 -37.69 -24.72
C SER A 117 -13.36 -38.23 -25.17
N PHE A 118 -13.02 -39.45 -24.72
CA PHE A 118 -11.81 -40.14 -25.18
C PHE A 118 -11.89 -40.62 -26.63
N GLU A 119 -13.10 -40.90 -27.13
CA GLU A 119 -13.31 -41.26 -28.53
C GLU A 119 -12.98 -40.08 -29.46
N GLU A 120 -13.44 -38.89 -29.10
CA GLU A 120 -13.11 -37.68 -29.83
C GLU A 120 -11.61 -37.36 -29.81
N LYS A 121 -10.93 -37.69 -28.70
CA LYS A 121 -9.47 -37.52 -28.60
C LYS A 121 -8.72 -38.33 -29.65
N LYS A 122 -9.19 -39.54 -29.96
CA LYS A 122 -8.62 -40.36 -31.06
C LYS A 122 -8.84 -39.72 -32.42
N ILE A 123 -10.03 -39.18 -32.67
CA ILE A 123 -10.37 -38.52 -33.94
C ILE A 123 -9.51 -37.28 -34.13
N ILE A 124 -9.40 -36.44 -33.11
CA ILE A 124 -8.61 -35.21 -33.18
C ILE A 124 -7.13 -35.51 -33.38
N ASN A 125 -6.56 -36.51 -32.69
CA ASN A 125 -5.17 -36.91 -32.90
C ASN A 125 -4.90 -37.40 -34.34
N ALA A 126 -5.87 -38.03 -34.96
CA ALA A 126 -5.76 -38.42 -36.36
C ALA A 126 -5.75 -37.22 -37.32
N TYR A 127 -6.53 -36.16 -37.00
CA TYR A 127 -6.58 -34.92 -37.78
C TYR A 127 -5.35 -34.03 -37.64
N PHE A 128 -4.90 -33.81 -36.39
CA PHE A 128 -3.81 -32.87 -36.09
C PHE A 128 -2.42 -33.52 -36.09
N GLY A 129 -2.35 -34.86 -36.00
CA GLY A 129 -1.09 -35.59 -35.89
C GLY A 129 -0.40 -35.42 -34.51
N GLU A 130 0.86 -35.86 -34.42
CA GLU A 130 1.63 -35.93 -33.17
C GLU A 130 1.95 -34.56 -32.54
N GLY A 131 1.78 -33.46 -33.26
CA GLY A 131 2.08 -32.12 -32.79
C GLY A 131 1.01 -31.50 -31.89
N CYS A 132 -0.20 -32.08 -31.80
CA CYS A 132 -1.30 -31.57 -31.03
C CYS A 132 -1.40 -32.21 -29.65
N LYS A 133 -1.50 -31.40 -28.61
CA LYS A 133 -1.81 -31.85 -27.25
C LYS A 133 -3.33 -31.87 -27.08
N CYS A 134 -3.91 -33.06 -27.13
CA CYS A 134 -5.36 -33.25 -26.99
C CYS A 134 -5.72 -33.68 -25.55
N TYR A 135 -6.64 -32.96 -24.94
CA TYR A 135 -7.16 -33.25 -23.57
C TYR A 135 -8.67 -33.36 -23.61
N THR A 136 -9.23 -34.24 -22.78
CA THR A 136 -10.66 -34.16 -22.50
C THR A 136 -10.94 -32.91 -21.62
N PHE A 137 -12.21 -32.46 -21.61
CA PHE A 137 -12.60 -31.31 -20.76
C PHE A 137 -12.20 -31.51 -19.29
N GLY A 138 -12.37 -32.72 -18.76
CA GLY A 138 -11.97 -33.05 -17.40
C GLY A 138 -10.44 -33.04 -17.20
N GLU A 139 -9.68 -33.65 -18.14
CA GLU A 139 -8.21 -33.65 -18.07
C GLU A 139 -7.61 -32.25 -18.13
N SER A 140 -8.31 -31.28 -18.69
CA SER A 140 -7.85 -29.89 -18.83
C SER A 140 -7.99 -29.09 -17.52
N THR A 141 -8.60 -29.64 -16.46
CA THR A 141 -8.76 -28.96 -15.16
C THR A 141 -7.40 -28.59 -14.60
N GLY A 142 -7.28 -27.37 -14.10
CA GLY A 142 -6.01 -26.82 -13.60
C GLY A 142 -5.06 -26.32 -14.68
N LEU A 143 -5.19 -26.76 -15.94
CA LEU A 143 -4.31 -26.32 -17.04
C LEU A 143 -4.69 -24.94 -17.56
N THR A 144 -3.73 -24.24 -18.14
CA THR A 144 -3.92 -22.93 -18.78
C THR A 144 -3.12 -22.87 -20.07
N PHE A 145 -3.77 -22.46 -21.16
CA PHE A 145 -3.16 -22.36 -22.47
C PHE A 145 -3.33 -20.94 -23.01
N ARG A 146 -2.41 -20.52 -23.87
CA ARG A 146 -2.51 -19.21 -24.51
C ARG A 146 -3.63 -19.19 -25.53
N GLU A 147 -3.68 -20.20 -26.40
CA GLU A 147 -4.61 -20.37 -27.48
C GLU A 147 -4.85 -21.87 -27.77
N GLY A 148 -5.95 -22.18 -28.40
CA GLY A 148 -6.28 -23.55 -28.79
C GLY A 148 -7.68 -23.68 -29.34
N CYS A 149 -8.12 -24.92 -29.50
CA CYS A 149 -9.44 -25.22 -30.04
C CYS A 149 -10.26 -26.13 -29.12
N ILE A 150 -11.57 -26.01 -29.24
CA ILE A 150 -12.57 -26.86 -28.59
C ILE A 150 -13.42 -27.52 -29.65
N LEU A 151 -13.49 -28.85 -29.64
CA LEU A 151 -14.36 -29.61 -30.52
C LEU A 151 -15.77 -29.68 -29.94
N ILE A 152 -16.76 -29.40 -30.77
CA ILE A 152 -18.17 -29.53 -30.48
C ILE A 152 -18.76 -30.59 -31.41
N SER A 153 -19.17 -31.71 -30.83
CA SER A 153 -19.78 -32.81 -31.54
C SER A 153 -21.14 -33.18 -30.95
N ASP A 154 -21.83 -34.11 -31.54
CA ASP A 154 -23.08 -34.65 -31.01
C ASP A 154 -22.89 -35.29 -29.61
N LEU A 155 -21.72 -35.86 -29.34
CA LEU A 155 -21.36 -36.38 -27.99
C LEU A 155 -21.25 -35.28 -26.95
N SER A 156 -20.85 -34.08 -27.34
CA SER A 156 -20.73 -32.93 -26.43
C SER A 156 -22.07 -32.52 -25.82
N ALA A 157 -23.19 -32.85 -26.43
CA ALA A 157 -24.53 -32.58 -25.91
C ALA A 157 -24.78 -33.21 -24.53
N HIS A 158 -24.13 -34.32 -24.21
CA HIS A 158 -24.26 -35.06 -22.96
C HIS A 158 -23.27 -34.59 -21.89
N THR A 159 -22.36 -33.66 -22.20
CA THR A 159 -21.37 -33.11 -21.26
C THR A 159 -22.06 -32.25 -20.22
N ASN A 160 -21.71 -32.41 -18.95
CA ASN A 160 -22.25 -31.60 -17.86
C ASN A 160 -21.73 -30.16 -17.89
N GLU A 161 -22.43 -29.25 -17.20
CA GLU A 161 -22.12 -27.81 -17.22
C GLU A 161 -20.75 -27.48 -16.61
N ARG A 162 -20.31 -28.20 -15.56
CA ARG A 162 -18.99 -28.02 -14.94
C ARG A 162 -17.86 -28.30 -15.95
N ARG A 163 -17.99 -29.36 -16.74
CA ARG A 163 -17.02 -29.70 -17.79
C ARG A 163 -17.00 -28.66 -18.89
N TRP A 164 -18.18 -28.12 -19.29
CA TRP A 164 -18.24 -27.01 -20.25
C TRP A 164 -17.55 -25.78 -19.75
N LEU A 165 -17.82 -25.33 -18.51
CA LEU A 165 -17.16 -24.18 -17.90
C LEU A 165 -15.65 -24.39 -17.80
N THR A 166 -15.21 -25.60 -17.47
CA THR A 166 -13.79 -25.97 -17.48
C THR A 166 -13.19 -25.73 -18.86
N ALA A 167 -13.74 -26.34 -19.91
CA ALA A 167 -13.20 -26.25 -21.27
C ALA A 167 -13.17 -24.79 -21.80
N LEU A 168 -14.28 -24.07 -21.65
CA LEU A 168 -14.43 -22.70 -22.14
C LEU A 168 -13.51 -21.71 -21.40
N SER A 169 -13.01 -22.07 -20.22
CA SER A 169 -12.14 -21.23 -19.38
C SER A 169 -10.65 -21.59 -19.47
N ARG A 170 -10.21 -22.47 -20.38
CA ARG A 170 -8.80 -22.92 -20.43
C ARG A 170 -7.87 -22.00 -21.21
N PHE A 171 -8.40 -21.21 -22.14
CA PHE A 171 -7.60 -20.37 -23.01
C PHE A 171 -7.51 -18.94 -22.49
N ARG A 172 -6.36 -18.31 -22.65
CA ARG A 172 -6.11 -16.94 -22.15
C ARG A 172 -6.44 -15.86 -23.16
N VAL A 173 -6.20 -16.12 -24.44
CA VAL A 173 -6.24 -15.11 -25.50
C VAL A 173 -7.19 -15.51 -26.63
N ASP A 174 -6.82 -16.52 -27.40
CA ASP A 174 -7.55 -16.92 -28.59
C ASP A 174 -8.24 -18.28 -28.40
N VAL A 175 -9.46 -18.36 -28.87
CA VAL A 175 -10.29 -19.60 -28.84
C VAL A 175 -10.85 -19.88 -30.22
N VAL A 176 -10.70 -21.14 -30.67
CA VAL A 176 -11.32 -21.61 -31.87
C VAL A 176 -12.33 -22.72 -31.50
N LEU A 177 -13.58 -22.53 -31.86
CA LEU A 177 -14.60 -23.58 -31.71
C LEU A 177 -14.76 -24.29 -33.05
N ILE A 178 -14.70 -25.61 -33.04
CA ILE A 178 -14.80 -26.45 -34.24
C ILE A 178 -16.12 -27.21 -34.19
N ASN A 179 -16.94 -26.97 -35.19
CA ASN A 179 -18.20 -27.68 -35.36
C ASN A 179 -17.99 -29.03 -36.03
N ALA A 180 -18.17 -30.09 -35.27
CA ALA A 180 -18.18 -31.47 -35.77
C ALA A 180 -19.58 -32.10 -35.73
N THR A 181 -20.63 -31.27 -35.61
CA THR A 181 -22.03 -31.69 -35.66
C THR A 181 -22.58 -31.62 -37.08
N SER A 182 -23.74 -32.19 -37.30
CA SER A 182 -24.48 -32.09 -38.57
C SER A 182 -25.26 -30.78 -38.73
N THR A 183 -25.18 -29.85 -37.75
CA THR A 183 -25.95 -28.62 -37.71
C THR A 183 -25.05 -27.37 -37.76
N ASN A 184 -25.62 -26.22 -38.13
CA ASN A 184 -24.88 -24.96 -38.19
C ASN A 184 -24.82 -24.25 -36.83
N TRP A 185 -23.95 -23.23 -36.68
CA TRP A 185 -23.76 -22.48 -35.44
C TRP A 185 -25.04 -21.84 -34.88
N ASN A 186 -25.95 -21.38 -35.73
CA ASN A 186 -27.21 -20.77 -35.27
C ASN A 186 -28.13 -21.80 -34.60
N VAL A 187 -28.09 -23.04 -35.03
CA VAL A 187 -28.84 -24.15 -34.43
C VAL A 187 -28.18 -24.58 -33.15
N ILE A 188 -26.84 -24.69 -33.10
CA ILE A 188 -26.09 -25.01 -31.92
C ILE A 188 -26.34 -23.95 -30.84
N GLU A 189 -26.25 -22.66 -31.15
CA GLU A 189 -26.52 -21.59 -30.20
C GLU A 189 -27.93 -21.69 -29.57
N LYS A 190 -28.94 -21.94 -30.37
CA LYS A 190 -30.33 -22.13 -29.89
C LYS A 190 -30.48 -23.40 -29.05
N GLN A 191 -29.88 -24.51 -29.48
CA GLN A 191 -29.94 -25.79 -28.79
C GLN A 191 -29.28 -25.70 -27.40
N TYR A 192 -28.17 -24.95 -27.28
CA TYR A 192 -27.43 -24.77 -26.05
C TYR A 192 -27.79 -23.47 -25.31
N SER A 193 -28.86 -22.76 -25.67
CA SER A 193 -29.18 -21.43 -25.19
C SER A 193 -29.25 -21.30 -23.66
N LYS A 194 -29.65 -22.33 -22.95
CA LYS A 194 -29.69 -22.40 -21.49
C LYS A 194 -28.43 -23.00 -20.83
N ARG A 195 -27.44 -23.33 -21.63
CA ARG A 195 -26.22 -24.00 -21.19
C ARG A 195 -25.00 -23.10 -21.33
N ALA A 196 -23.90 -23.44 -20.68
CA ALA A 196 -22.68 -22.65 -20.69
C ALA A 196 -22.16 -22.36 -22.11
N LEU A 197 -22.21 -23.33 -23.03
CA LEU A 197 -21.80 -23.13 -24.43
C LEU A 197 -22.66 -22.08 -25.13
N GLY A 198 -23.99 -22.16 -25.03
CA GLY A 198 -24.88 -21.21 -25.71
C GLY A 198 -24.72 -19.79 -25.11
N ARG A 199 -24.61 -19.66 -23.80
CA ARG A 199 -24.32 -18.38 -23.13
C ARG A 199 -22.96 -17.82 -23.55
N PHE A 200 -21.97 -18.67 -23.77
CA PHE A 200 -20.66 -18.29 -24.31
C PHE A 200 -20.76 -17.75 -25.74
N LEU A 201 -21.53 -18.41 -26.62
CA LEU A 201 -21.72 -17.98 -28.00
C LEU A 201 -22.48 -16.65 -28.07
N SER A 202 -23.58 -16.53 -27.33
CA SER A 202 -24.47 -15.36 -27.35
C SER A 202 -23.98 -14.17 -26.50
N ARG A 203 -22.92 -14.32 -25.72
CA ARG A 203 -22.43 -13.32 -24.76
C ARG A 203 -23.42 -12.97 -23.65
N THR A 204 -24.17 -13.93 -23.17
CA THR A 204 -25.20 -13.73 -22.14
C THR A 204 -24.86 -14.38 -20.81
N ALA A 205 -23.62 -14.84 -20.64
CA ALA A 205 -23.20 -15.45 -19.39
C ALA A 205 -23.20 -14.42 -18.24
N ALA A 206 -23.83 -14.78 -17.14
CA ALA A 206 -23.97 -13.98 -15.94
C ALA A 206 -23.55 -14.80 -14.71
N ARG A 207 -23.16 -14.13 -13.63
CA ARG A 207 -22.77 -14.78 -12.38
C ARG A 207 -23.91 -15.61 -11.75
N GLU A 208 -25.14 -15.20 -12.00
CA GLU A 208 -26.33 -15.89 -11.55
C GLU A 208 -26.43 -17.33 -12.12
N ASP A 209 -25.81 -17.57 -13.28
CA ASP A 209 -25.74 -18.91 -13.88
C ASP A 209 -24.97 -19.92 -13.02
N LEU A 210 -24.07 -19.42 -12.16
CA LEU A 210 -23.32 -20.25 -11.22
C LEU A 210 -24.20 -20.79 -10.08
N LEU A 211 -25.34 -20.14 -9.77
CA LEU A 211 -26.23 -20.58 -8.72
C LEU A 211 -26.82 -21.97 -8.97
N GLU A 212 -26.91 -22.39 -10.21
CA GLU A 212 -27.34 -23.76 -10.57
C GLU A 212 -26.30 -24.82 -10.20
N LEU A 213 -25.03 -24.41 -10.05
CA LEU A 213 -23.91 -25.31 -9.79
C LEU A 213 -23.41 -25.26 -8.34
N LEU A 214 -23.71 -24.18 -7.62
CA LEU A 214 -23.25 -23.93 -6.29
C LEU A 214 -24.33 -24.33 -5.27
N PRO A 215 -24.02 -25.21 -4.31
CA PRO A 215 -24.94 -25.51 -3.23
C PRO A 215 -24.92 -24.39 -2.18
N GLY A 216 -25.94 -24.39 -1.30
CA GLY A 216 -26.02 -23.40 -0.21
C GLY A 216 -26.37 -21.99 -0.67
N MET A 217 -25.86 -21.01 0.04
CA MET A 217 -26.16 -19.59 -0.20
C MET A 217 -24.85 -18.81 -0.51
N PRO A 218 -24.38 -18.83 -1.77
CA PRO A 218 -23.17 -18.14 -2.15
C PRO A 218 -23.37 -16.63 -2.20
N ASN A 219 -22.49 -15.89 -1.54
CA ASN A 219 -22.36 -14.46 -1.70
C ASN A 219 -21.23 -14.18 -2.69
N PHE A 220 -21.56 -13.75 -3.90
CA PHE A 220 -20.56 -13.44 -4.90
C PHE A 220 -19.74 -12.23 -4.48
N CYS A 221 -18.43 -12.39 -4.46
CA CYS A 221 -17.50 -11.33 -4.09
C CYS A 221 -16.37 -11.18 -5.11
N LEU A 222 -15.72 -10.02 -5.06
CA LEU A 222 -14.62 -9.64 -5.93
C LEU A 222 -13.33 -9.50 -5.12
N GLY A 223 -12.81 -10.60 -4.64
CA GLY A 223 -11.65 -10.58 -3.75
C GLY A 223 -12.03 -10.31 -2.29
N PHE A 224 -11.34 -9.36 -1.65
CA PHE A 224 -11.47 -9.17 -0.21
C PHE A 224 -12.68 -8.36 0.22
N ASN A 225 -13.24 -7.57 -0.67
CA ASN A 225 -14.32 -6.65 -0.35
C ASN A 225 -15.49 -6.83 -1.30
N PRO A 226 -16.66 -7.26 -0.81
CA PRO A 226 -17.76 -7.66 -1.69
C PRO A 226 -18.48 -6.51 -2.34
N VAL A 227 -18.48 -5.31 -1.85
CA VAL A 227 -19.11 -4.22 -2.51
C VAL A 227 -18.74 -2.92 -2.19
N LEU A 228 -18.80 -2.00 -3.05
CA LEU A 228 -18.63 -0.83 -2.50
C LEU A 228 -18.79 0.37 -3.31
N TYR A 229 -19.22 1.41 -2.79
CA TYR A 229 -19.10 2.80 -3.16
C TYR A 229 -19.48 3.12 -4.62
N GLY A 230 -20.61 2.59 -5.07
CA GLY A 230 -21.20 2.88 -6.38
C GLY A 230 -20.38 2.48 -7.59
N ALA A 231 -19.40 1.61 -7.39
CA ALA A 231 -18.52 1.22 -8.46
C ALA A 231 -19.06 0.04 -9.25
N ASP A 232 -18.67 0.00 -10.52
CA ASP A 232 -18.86 -1.13 -11.41
C ASP A 232 -18.09 -2.34 -10.87
N GLU A 233 -18.75 -3.46 -10.76
CA GLU A 233 -18.26 -4.68 -10.14
C GLU A 233 -17.01 -5.24 -10.84
N GLU A 234 -17.01 -5.20 -12.16
CA GLU A 234 -15.86 -5.61 -12.99
C GLU A 234 -14.60 -4.76 -12.73
N LYS A 235 -14.77 -3.45 -12.61
CA LYS A 235 -13.68 -2.52 -12.30
C LYS A 235 -13.11 -2.74 -10.92
N ARG A 236 -13.95 -3.16 -10.00
CA ARG A 236 -13.56 -3.47 -8.66
C ARG A 236 -12.69 -4.72 -8.59
N GLU A 237 -13.05 -5.78 -9.32
CA GLU A 237 -12.24 -6.99 -9.39
C GLU A 237 -10.82 -6.72 -9.82
N LEU A 238 -10.64 -5.91 -10.87
CA LEU A 238 -9.32 -5.50 -11.34
C LEU A 238 -8.43 -4.88 -10.25
N LYS A 239 -9.04 -4.17 -9.30
CA LYS A 239 -8.31 -3.45 -8.25
C LYS A 239 -8.15 -4.26 -6.96
N LEU A 240 -9.12 -5.11 -6.63
CA LEU A 240 -9.08 -5.93 -5.43
C LEU A 240 -8.52 -7.33 -5.65
N ALA A 241 -8.45 -7.76 -6.90
CA ALA A 241 -7.80 -9.01 -7.24
C ALA A 241 -6.35 -8.94 -6.77
N GLY A 242 -6.09 -9.58 -5.65
CA GLY A 242 -4.83 -9.53 -4.96
C GLY A 242 -4.00 -10.78 -5.19
N ASP A 243 -2.76 -10.71 -4.75
CA ASP A 243 -1.95 -11.89 -4.55
C ASP A 243 -2.27 -12.46 -3.14
N PRO A 244 -3.08 -13.52 -3.02
CA PRO A 244 -3.42 -14.11 -1.73
C PRO A 244 -2.18 -14.64 -1.00
N TRP A 245 -1.15 -15.02 -1.75
CA TRP A 245 0.11 -15.48 -1.22
C TRP A 245 0.89 -14.38 -0.53
N LEU A 246 0.95 -13.20 -1.11
CA LEU A 246 1.65 -12.08 -0.48
C LEU A 246 1.03 -11.76 0.87
N LYS A 247 -0.30 -11.75 0.97
CA LYS A 247 -1.00 -11.57 2.24
C LYS A 247 -0.67 -12.68 3.24
N THR A 248 -0.77 -13.94 2.81
CA THR A 248 -0.45 -15.10 3.65
C THR A 248 1.00 -15.06 4.11
N MET A 249 1.93 -14.71 3.22
CA MET A 249 3.34 -14.57 3.56
C MET A 249 3.60 -13.45 4.55
N ILE A 250 2.94 -12.30 4.42
CA ILE A 250 3.03 -11.20 5.37
C ILE A 250 2.54 -11.64 6.76
N ASP A 251 1.46 -12.40 6.81
CA ASP A 251 0.87 -12.87 8.07
C ASP A 251 1.72 -13.98 8.73
N LEU A 252 2.33 -14.84 7.94
CA LEU A 252 3.12 -15.99 8.41
C LEU A 252 4.60 -15.67 8.62
N MET A 253 5.14 -14.66 7.95
CA MET A 253 6.55 -14.31 8.10
C MET A 253 6.84 -13.85 9.52
N GLN A 254 7.69 -14.61 10.19
CA GLN A 254 8.37 -14.13 11.38
C GLN A 254 9.62 -13.38 10.93
N VAL A 255 9.68 -12.10 11.26
CA VAL A 255 10.94 -11.34 11.15
C VAL A 255 11.75 -11.70 12.38
N GLU A 256 12.62 -12.67 12.24
CA GLU A 256 13.67 -12.90 13.20
C GLU A 256 14.77 -11.87 12.95
N ASP A 257 15.27 -11.25 14.01
CA ASP A 257 16.50 -10.48 13.96
C ASP A 257 17.65 -11.48 13.84
N THR A 258 17.72 -12.12 12.68
CA THR A 258 18.76 -13.09 12.39
C THR A 258 19.96 -12.35 11.85
N GLN A 259 21.08 -12.61 12.43
CA GLN A 259 22.44 -12.26 12.01
C GLN A 259 22.58 -10.94 11.23
N GLU A 260 23.13 -9.97 11.88
CA GLU A 260 23.64 -8.76 11.26
C GLU A 260 24.83 -9.09 10.38
N VAL A 261 24.79 -8.70 9.10
CA VAL A 261 25.95 -8.83 8.21
C VAL A 261 26.86 -7.65 8.45
N GLU A 262 28.01 -7.94 8.94
CA GLU A 262 29.07 -6.96 9.02
C GLU A 262 29.71 -6.80 7.63
N LEU A 263 29.57 -5.61 7.04
CA LEU A 263 30.22 -5.29 5.75
C LEU A 263 31.73 -5.03 5.88
N ILE A 264 32.31 -5.27 7.03
CA ILE A 264 33.67 -4.87 7.38
C ILE A 264 34.75 -5.49 6.49
N GLU A 265 34.61 -6.75 6.14
CA GLU A 265 35.61 -7.41 5.31
C GLU A 265 35.69 -6.78 3.91
N SER A 266 34.59 -6.33 3.38
CA SER A 266 34.53 -5.62 2.09
C SER A 266 34.95 -4.15 2.20
N VAL A 267 34.77 -3.53 3.37
CA VAL A 267 35.13 -2.12 3.61
C VAL A 267 36.61 -1.91 3.85
N ALA A 268 37.35 -2.93 4.29
CA ALA A 268 38.79 -2.84 4.55
C ALA A 268 39.63 -2.60 3.30
N SER A 269 39.10 -2.84 2.09
CA SER A 269 39.85 -2.62 0.86
C SER A 269 39.80 -1.17 0.40
N ASN A 270 40.97 -0.59 0.02
CA ASN A 270 41.05 0.77 -0.51
C ASN A 270 40.17 0.98 -1.76
N GLU A 271 40.01 -0.05 -2.57
CA GLU A 271 39.18 -0.01 -3.78
C GLU A 271 37.72 0.12 -3.45
N TRP A 272 37.23 -0.54 -2.40
CA TRP A 272 35.89 -0.40 -1.91
C TRP A 272 35.59 1.04 -1.51
N PHE A 273 36.47 1.71 -0.76
CA PHE A 273 36.28 3.11 -0.37
C PHE A 273 36.23 4.06 -1.55
N ARG A 274 36.95 3.78 -2.62
CA ARG A 274 36.87 4.58 -3.86
C ARG A 274 35.54 4.45 -4.55
N THR A 275 34.93 3.28 -4.52
CA THR A 275 33.73 2.96 -5.29
C THR A 275 32.43 3.15 -4.50
N HIS A 276 32.48 3.12 -3.16
CA HIS A 276 31.29 3.09 -2.32
C HIS A 276 31.10 4.33 -1.44
N LEU A 277 32.16 5.09 -1.19
CA LEU A 277 32.05 6.34 -0.41
C LEU A 277 32.08 7.56 -1.33
N PRO A 278 31.25 8.59 -1.03
CA PRO A 278 31.29 9.83 -1.77
C PRO A 278 32.69 10.45 -1.79
N GLN A 279 33.12 10.98 -2.93
CA GLN A 279 34.33 11.73 -3.06
C GLN A 279 34.13 13.13 -2.49
N CYS A 280 34.52 13.32 -1.24
CA CYS A 280 34.38 14.58 -0.55
C CYS A 280 35.66 15.40 -0.63
N GLU A 281 35.57 16.67 -0.96
CA GLU A 281 36.72 17.61 -0.96
C GLU A 281 37.26 17.84 0.46
N LEU A 282 36.48 17.48 1.46
CA LEU A 282 36.77 17.70 2.86
C LEU A 282 37.29 16.40 3.49
N GLU A 283 38.60 16.36 3.65
CA GLU A 283 39.30 15.18 4.14
C GLU A 283 38.79 14.68 5.51
N GLY A 284 38.42 15.59 6.40
CA GLY A 284 37.88 15.25 7.71
C GLY A 284 36.54 14.51 7.69
N VAL A 285 35.64 14.87 6.76
CA VAL A 285 34.33 14.19 6.63
C VAL A 285 34.51 12.78 6.12
N ARG A 286 35.39 12.61 5.11
CA ARG A 286 35.68 11.28 4.57
C ARG A 286 36.33 10.38 5.63
N ALA A 287 37.25 10.90 6.42
CA ALA A 287 37.89 10.17 7.50
C ALA A 287 36.87 9.72 8.56
N GLN A 288 35.90 10.54 8.91
CA GLN A 288 34.82 10.17 9.81
C GLN A 288 33.98 9.00 9.28
N TRP A 289 33.64 9.03 7.99
CA TRP A 289 32.90 7.94 7.35
C TRP A 289 33.68 6.62 7.35
N VAL A 290 34.97 6.68 6.99
CA VAL A 290 35.84 5.52 7.05
C VAL A 290 35.94 4.96 8.48
N HIS A 291 36.12 5.85 9.46
CA HIS A 291 36.20 5.44 10.85
C HIS A 291 34.92 4.72 11.34
N LYS A 292 33.75 5.28 11.02
CA LYS A 292 32.43 4.69 11.37
C LYS A 292 32.23 3.32 10.75
N ILE A 293 32.62 3.15 9.49
CA ILE A 293 32.52 1.88 8.79
C ILE A 293 33.49 0.85 9.39
N MET A 294 34.73 1.25 9.62
CA MET A 294 35.74 0.38 10.26
C MET A 294 35.41 0.01 11.71
N ALA A 295 34.68 0.87 12.42
CA ALA A 295 34.16 0.60 13.75
C ALA A 295 32.95 -0.35 13.79
N ARG A 296 32.58 -0.93 12.64
CA ARG A 296 31.45 -1.87 12.53
C ARG A 296 30.08 -1.30 12.85
N GLU A 297 29.87 -0.02 12.59
CA GLU A 297 28.58 0.62 12.81
C GLU A 297 27.59 0.45 11.64
N PHE A 298 28.08 -0.01 10.49
CA PHE A 298 27.24 -0.26 9.31
C PHE A 298 26.84 -1.73 9.23
N ARG A 299 25.55 -1.97 9.04
CA ARG A 299 24.97 -3.32 9.00
C ARG A 299 23.78 -3.37 8.05
N GLU A 300 23.61 -4.52 7.41
CA GLU A 300 22.37 -4.85 6.68
C GLU A 300 21.46 -5.71 7.55
N LYS A 301 20.20 -5.30 7.64
CA LYS A 301 19.20 -6.11 8.33
C LYS A 301 18.76 -7.26 7.43
N ARG A 302 18.93 -8.49 7.94
CA ARG A 302 18.50 -9.70 7.25
C ARG A 302 17.13 -10.16 7.72
N MET A 303 16.41 -10.79 6.81
CA MET A 303 15.21 -11.57 7.09
C MET A 303 15.58 -13.05 7.02
N GLY A 304 14.69 -13.93 7.52
CA GLY A 304 14.85 -15.37 7.36
C GLY A 304 14.82 -15.83 5.89
N TYR A 305 15.06 -17.11 5.65
CA TYR A 305 14.99 -17.69 4.32
C TYR A 305 13.56 -17.73 3.80
N LEU A 306 13.37 -17.29 2.56
CA LEU A 306 12.15 -17.52 1.80
C LEU A 306 12.41 -18.60 0.77
N THR A 307 11.56 -19.63 0.76
CA THR A 307 11.68 -20.78 -0.16
C THR A 307 10.67 -20.70 -1.31
N SER A 308 9.82 -19.69 -1.34
CA SER A 308 8.76 -19.55 -2.34
C SER A 308 9.23 -18.80 -3.57
N GLU A 309 9.00 -19.37 -4.75
CA GLU A 309 9.24 -18.72 -6.05
C GLU A 309 8.26 -17.59 -6.38
N GLN A 310 7.37 -17.24 -5.47
CA GLN A 310 6.30 -16.28 -5.72
C GLN A 310 6.74 -14.83 -5.64
N PHE A 311 7.88 -14.56 -5.05
CA PHE A 311 8.48 -13.25 -5.07
C PHE A 311 9.28 -13.06 -6.35
N THR A 312 9.07 -11.94 -7.02
CA THR A 312 9.67 -11.64 -8.32
C THR A 312 11.00 -10.89 -8.24
N ASP A 313 11.45 -10.50 -7.06
CA ASP A 313 12.73 -9.83 -6.91
C ASP A 313 13.91 -10.81 -7.03
N GLU A 314 15.09 -10.26 -7.33
CA GLU A 314 16.28 -11.09 -7.57
C GLU A 314 16.75 -11.88 -6.34
N HIS A 315 16.48 -11.38 -5.15
CA HIS A 315 16.88 -12.04 -3.91
C HIS A 315 16.02 -13.27 -3.61
N SER A 316 14.74 -13.23 -3.97
CA SER A 316 13.80 -14.33 -3.75
C SER A 316 13.92 -15.45 -4.78
N LYS A 317 14.53 -15.20 -5.94
CA LYS A 317 14.73 -16.20 -6.99
C LYS A 317 15.78 -17.27 -6.66
N GLN A 318 16.61 -17.02 -5.68
CA GLN A 318 17.67 -17.95 -5.27
C GLN A 318 17.25 -18.71 -4.02
N LEU A 319 16.85 -19.96 -4.18
CA LEU A 319 16.54 -20.89 -3.09
C LEU A 319 17.63 -20.93 -2.03
N GLY A 320 17.24 -20.84 -0.77
CA GLY A 320 18.15 -20.91 0.37
C GLY A 320 18.97 -19.66 0.63
N ARG A 321 18.77 -18.57 -0.14
CA ARG A 321 19.45 -17.30 0.11
C ARG A 321 18.70 -16.49 1.14
N GLN A 322 19.42 -15.93 2.08
CA GLN A 322 18.86 -15.03 3.07
C GLN A 322 18.48 -13.70 2.41
N LEU A 323 17.26 -13.23 2.60
CA LEU A 323 16.79 -11.97 2.07
C LEU A 323 17.28 -10.81 2.93
N THR A 324 17.79 -9.78 2.28
CA THR A 324 18.28 -8.58 2.93
C THR A 324 17.51 -7.36 2.49
N ASN A 325 17.48 -6.35 3.34
CA ASN A 325 17.00 -5.04 3.00
C ASN A 325 18.15 -4.29 2.31
N ALA A 326 18.12 -4.24 0.97
CA ALA A 326 19.25 -3.83 0.16
C ALA A 326 19.58 -2.33 0.27
N ALA A 327 20.87 -2.00 0.28
CA ALA A 327 21.41 -0.66 0.14
C ALA A 327 22.13 -0.48 -1.20
N GLU A 328 22.19 0.74 -1.72
CA GLU A 328 22.92 1.07 -2.94
C GLU A 328 24.38 1.46 -2.62
N ARG A 329 25.25 1.46 -3.64
CA ARG A 329 26.70 1.56 -3.47
C ARG A 329 27.16 2.71 -2.57
N PHE A 330 27.11 3.94 -3.06
CA PHE A 330 27.61 5.09 -2.29
C PHE A 330 26.66 5.52 -1.18
N GLU A 331 25.47 4.93 -1.11
CA GLU A 331 24.47 5.17 -0.09
C GLU A 331 24.65 4.27 1.14
N THR A 332 25.74 3.51 1.22
CA THR A 332 26.06 2.70 2.39
C THR A 332 26.18 3.50 3.68
N ILE A 333 26.43 4.81 3.60
CA ILE A 333 26.41 5.71 4.74
C ILE A 333 25.00 5.89 5.27
N TYR A 334 24.04 6.04 4.34
CA TYR A 334 22.61 6.11 4.62
C TYR A 334 21.90 5.02 3.84
N PRO A 335 21.22 4.09 4.51
CA PRO A 335 20.48 3.05 3.80
C PRO A 335 19.36 3.64 2.96
N ARG A 336 19.23 3.12 1.75
CA ARG A 336 18.13 3.46 0.83
C ARG A 336 17.12 2.32 0.77
N HIS A 337 15.84 2.66 0.85
CA HIS A 337 14.76 1.74 0.51
C HIS A 337 14.47 1.78 -0.99
N ARG A 338 14.37 0.60 -1.61
CA ARG A 338 13.97 0.45 -3.01
C ARG A 338 12.51 0.08 -3.09
N ALA A 339 11.72 0.87 -3.82
CA ALA A 339 10.28 0.62 -3.98
C ALA A 339 9.98 -0.70 -4.72
N SER A 340 10.91 -1.15 -5.59
CA SER A 340 10.79 -2.39 -6.35
C SER A 340 11.24 -3.64 -5.59
N ASP A 341 11.90 -3.48 -4.42
CA ASP A 341 12.38 -4.60 -3.63
C ASP A 341 11.23 -5.20 -2.80
N THR A 342 10.93 -6.47 -3.06
CA THR A 342 9.85 -7.20 -2.40
C THR A 342 10.09 -7.34 -0.89
N VAL A 343 11.33 -7.54 -0.45
CA VAL A 343 11.67 -7.64 0.97
C VAL A 343 11.42 -6.33 1.70
N THR A 344 11.87 -5.22 1.14
CA THR A 344 11.60 -3.89 1.67
C THR A 344 10.10 -3.63 1.76
N PHE A 345 9.34 -4.02 0.73
CA PHE A 345 7.89 -3.87 0.72
C PHE A 345 7.22 -4.69 1.83
N ILE A 346 7.56 -5.97 1.97
CA ILE A 346 7.00 -6.86 3.00
C ILE A 346 7.32 -6.34 4.40
N MET A 347 8.54 -5.94 4.67
CA MET A 347 8.95 -5.35 5.95
C MET A 347 8.15 -4.08 6.26
N ALA A 348 7.97 -3.21 5.26
CA ALA A 348 7.22 -1.98 5.40
C ALA A 348 5.74 -2.24 5.70
N VAL A 349 5.11 -3.16 4.98
CA VAL A 349 3.71 -3.56 5.20
C VAL A 349 3.53 -4.11 6.62
N ARG A 350 4.40 -5.04 7.03
CA ARG A 350 4.34 -5.64 8.36
C ARG A 350 4.44 -4.63 9.50
N LYS A 351 5.34 -3.68 9.36
CA LYS A 351 5.59 -2.67 10.41
C LYS A 351 4.52 -1.58 10.44
N ARG A 352 3.97 -1.22 9.28
CA ARG A 352 3.22 0.02 9.13
C ARG A 352 1.74 -0.12 8.85
N LEU A 353 1.31 -1.29 8.37
CA LEU A 353 -0.08 -1.53 8.02
C LEU A 353 -0.72 -2.56 8.95
N ARG A 354 -2.01 -2.43 9.14
CA ARG A 354 -2.83 -3.36 9.92
C ARG A 354 -4.05 -3.74 9.11
N PHE A 355 -4.37 -5.01 9.12
CA PHE A 355 -5.49 -5.58 8.38
C PHE A 355 -6.57 -6.09 9.32
N SER A 356 -7.81 -6.02 8.88
CA SER A 356 -8.99 -6.46 9.62
C SER A 356 -10.14 -6.70 8.64
N CYS A 357 -11.34 -6.96 9.14
CA CYS A 357 -12.53 -7.01 8.28
C CYS A 357 -13.48 -5.84 8.59
N PRO A 358 -14.24 -5.35 7.61
CA PRO A 358 -15.12 -4.19 7.78
C PRO A 358 -16.10 -4.32 8.93
N MET A 359 -16.69 -5.48 9.15
CA MET A 359 -17.64 -5.72 10.25
C MET A 359 -17.00 -5.52 11.62
N LYS A 360 -15.77 -6.03 11.82
CA LYS A 360 -15.04 -5.84 13.08
C LYS A 360 -14.69 -4.37 13.31
N GLU A 361 -14.31 -3.66 12.25
CA GLU A 361 -13.95 -2.25 12.36
C GLU A 361 -15.18 -1.37 12.61
N ALA A 362 -16.30 -1.66 11.95
CA ALA A 362 -17.58 -0.99 12.23
C ALA A 362 -18.04 -1.20 13.68
N ALA A 363 -17.92 -2.42 14.21
CA ALA A 363 -18.26 -2.71 15.60
C ALA A 363 -17.34 -1.98 16.59
N LYS A 364 -16.02 -1.96 16.34
CA LYS A 364 -15.07 -1.19 17.16
C LYS A 364 -15.39 0.29 17.15
N LEU A 365 -15.70 0.86 15.98
CA LEU A 365 -16.09 2.26 15.88
C LEU A 365 -17.36 2.55 16.66
N GLN A 366 -18.38 1.69 16.54
CA GLN A 366 -19.63 1.85 17.28
C GLN A 366 -19.39 1.87 18.79
N GLN A 367 -18.51 1.02 19.30
CA GLN A 367 -18.12 1.00 20.73
C GLN A 367 -17.33 2.26 21.13
N ALA A 368 -16.59 2.87 20.21
CA ALA A 368 -15.80 4.06 20.48
C ALA A 368 -16.61 5.37 20.36
N MET A 369 -17.68 5.39 19.58
CA MET A 369 -18.49 6.59 19.33
C MET A 369 -18.94 7.33 20.59
N PRO A 370 -19.34 6.69 21.71
CA PRO A 370 -19.69 7.39 22.94
C PRO A 370 -18.58 8.24 23.54
N TYR A 371 -17.32 7.93 23.21
CA TYR A 371 -16.15 8.74 23.67
C TYR A 371 -15.91 10.00 22.83
N GLY A 372 -16.49 10.08 21.63
CA GLY A 372 -16.30 11.20 20.73
C GLY A 372 -16.63 12.56 21.34
N PRO A 373 -17.82 12.76 21.94
CA PRO A 373 -18.18 14.02 22.60
C PRO A 373 -17.22 14.41 23.75
N PHE A 374 -16.76 13.46 24.53
CA PHE A 374 -15.77 13.68 25.58
C PHE A 374 -14.44 14.20 25.00
N LEU A 375 -13.92 13.51 23.97
CA LEU A 375 -12.66 13.90 23.32
C LEU A 375 -12.77 15.28 22.67
N LEU A 376 -13.90 15.55 22.03
CA LEU A 376 -14.15 16.85 21.44
C LEU A 376 -14.20 17.96 22.51
N LYS A 377 -14.85 17.72 23.64
CA LYS A 377 -14.90 18.66 24.78
C LYS A 377 -13.51 18.98 25.30
N GLU A 378 -12.67 17.97 25.50
CA GLU A 378 -11.29 18.14 25.95
C GLU A 378 -10.45 18.96 24.95
N PHE A 379 -10.62 18.71 23.63
CA PHE A 379 -9.97 19.51 22.61
C PHE A 379 -10.47 20.97 22.61
N LEU A 380 -11.78 21.19 22.65
CA LEU A 380 -12.40 22.52 22.64
C LEU A 380 -12.06 23.36 23.87
N SER A 381 -11.78 22.72 25.01
CA SER A 381 -11.33 23.41 26.24
C SER A 381 -10.00 24.12 26.06
N ARG A 382 -9.17 23.71 25.11
CA ARG A 382 -7.86 24.28 24.81
C ARG A 382 -7.82 25.05 23.51
N VAL A 383 -8.61 24.61 22.52
CA VAL A 383 -8.75 25.26 21.20
C VAL A 383 -10.24 25.51 20.94
N PRO A 384 -10.74 26.74 21.17
CA PRO A 384 -12.16 27.03 21.13
C PRO A 384 -12.68 27.22 19.69
N LEU A 385 -12.83 26.11 18.98
CA LEU A 385 -13.39 26.12 17.62
C LEU A 385 -14.85 26.62 17.63
N LYS A 386 -15.20 27.44 16.63
CA LYS A 386 -16.57 27.90 16.45
C LYS A 386 -17.41 26.82 15.77
N PRO A 387 -18.59 26.47 16.34
CA PRO A 387 -19.40 25.35 15.83
C PRO A 387 -20.12 25.64 14.50
N ALA A 388 -20.38 26.92 14.20
CA ALA A 388 -21.17 27.29 13.04
C ALA A 388 -20.42 27.04 11.74
N HIS A 389 -21.15 26.54 10.74
CA HIS A 389 -20.64 26.49 9.36
C HIS A 389 -20.40 27.91 8.85
N ASP A 390 -19.22 28.13 8.27
CA ASP A 390 -18.83 29.39 7.63
C ASP A 390 -18.77 29.22 6.10
N PRO A 391 -19.81 29.65 5.37
CA PRO A 391 -19.87 29.50 3.92
C PRO A 391 -18.73 30.22 3.19
N ARG A 392 -18.32 31.40 3.67
CA ARG A 392 -17.23 32.18 3.05
C ARG A 392 -15.89 31.47 3.18
N MET A 393 -15.61 30.96 4.36
CA MET A 393 -14.40 30.18 4.61
C MET A 393 -14.40 28.88 3.79
N MET A 394 -15.56 28.23 3.62
CA MET A 394 -15.68 27.02 2.79
C MET A 394 -15.43 27.35 1.31
N GLU A 395 -15.97 28.44 0.81
CA GLU A 395 -15.74 28.90 -0.57
C GLU A 395 -14.27 29.20 -0.81
N THR A 396 -13.60 29.90 0.12
CA THR A 396 -12.16 30.14 0.07
C THR A 396 -11.37 28.82 0.05
N ALA A 397 -11.74 27.86 0.87
CA ALA A 397 -11.08 26.56 0.91
C ALA A 397 -11.20 25.79 -0.42
N LYS A 398 -12.38 25.84 -1.05
CA LYS A 398 -12.63 25.25 -2.38
C LYS A 398 -11.78 25.95 -3.46
N PHE A 399 -11.76 27.28 -3.45
CA PHE A 399 -10.99 28.06 -4.41
C PHE A 399 -9.47 27.74 -4.33
N GLU A 400 -8.90 27.78 -3.13
CA GLU A 400 -7.48 27.45 -2.92
C GLU A 400 -7.14 25.99 -3.32
N PHE A 401 -8.08 25.08 -3.13
CA PHE A 401 -7.89 23.69 -3.60
C PHE A 401 -7.83 23.62 -5.12
N GLU A 402 -8.74 24.27 -5.82
CA GLU A 402 -8.78 24.32 -7.29
C GLU A 402 -7.53 25.00 -7.86
N GLU A 403 -7.11 26.12 -7.28
CA GLU A 403 -5.88 26.82 -7.68
C GLU A 403 -4.65 25.90 -7.54
N LYS A 404 -4.52 25.21 -6.40
CA LYS A 404 -3.43 24.27 -6.19
C LYS A 404 -3.47 23.07 -7.13
N LYS A 405 -4.66 22.59 -7.48
CA LYS A 405 -4.85 21.51 -8.44
C LYS A 405 -4.40 21.92 -9.84
N THR A 406 -4.75 23.12 -10.28
CA THR A 406 -4.42 23.64 -11.61
C THR A 406 -2.95 24.05 -11.73
N SER A 407 -2.28 24.39 -10.63
CA SER A 407 -0.86 24.80 -10.62
C SER A 407 0.14 23.63 -10.71
N LYS A 408 -0.33 22.39 -10.73
CA LYS A 408 0.57 21.22 -10.82
C LYS A 408 1.27 21.14 -12.19
N SER A 409 2.55 20.79 -12.17
CA SER A 409 3.32 20.59 -13.40
C SER A 409 2.79 19.44 -14.25
N ALA A 410 3.00 19.52 -15.56
CA ALA A 410 2.63 18.47 -16.52
C ALA A 410 3.25 17.10 -16.14
N ALA A 411 4.51 17.07 -15.71
CA ALA A 411 5.18 15.86 -15.25
C ALA A 411 4.49 15.24 -14.02
N THR A 412 4.01 16.07 -13.07
CA THR A 412 3.27 15.58 -11.91
C THR A 412 1.93 14.98 -12.32
N ILE A 413 1.24 15.60 -13.27
CA ILE A 413 -0.05 15.10 -13.80
C ILE A 413 0.16 13.77 -14.51
N GLU A 414 1.19 13.63 -15.32
CA GLU A 414 1.54 12.42 -16.05
C GLU A 414 1.88 11.26 -15.09
N ASN A 415 2.74 11.51 -14.10
CA ASN A 415 3.13 10.51 -13.09
C ASN A 415 1.94 10.03 -12.24
N HIS A 416 0.88 10.83 -12.14
CA HIS A 416 -0.32 10.50 -11.37
C HIS A 416 -1.54 10.18 -12.24
N SER A 417 -1.40 10.06 -13.56
CA SER A 417 -2.51 9.83 -14.49
C SER A 417 -3.31 8.56 -14.15
N ASN A 418 -2.64 7.49 -13.75
CA ASN A 418 -3.28 6.24 -13.32
C ASN A 418 -4.24 6.43 -12.13
N ARG A 419 -4.03 7.44 -11.28
CA ARG A 419 -4.91 7.75 -10.15
C ARG A 419 -6.20 8.45 -10.56
N SER A 420 -6.28 8.93 -11.79
CA SER A 420 -7.50 9.50 -12.38
C SER A 420 -8.30 8.46 -13.17
N CYS A 421 -7.81 7.23 -13.26
CA CYS A 421 -8.48 6.14 -13.97
C CYS A 421 -9.83 5.86 -13.31
N LYS A 422 -10.91 5.84 -14.12
CA LYS A 422 -12.26 5.53 -13.65
C LYS A 422 -12.41 4.09 -13.16
N ASP A 423 -11.49 3.23 -13.55
CA ASP A 423 -11.46 1.82 -13.15
C ASP A 423 -10.88 1.60 -11.75
N TRP A 424 -10.27 2.62 -11.17
CA TRP A 424 -9.82 2.57 -9.80
C TRP A 424 -10.92 2.97 -8.83
N LEU A 425 -11.34 2.04 -7.99
CA LEU A 425 -12.44 2.22 -7.05
C LEU A 425 -12.08 3.15 -5.90
N ALA A 426 -13.10 3.87 -5.41
CA ALA A 426 -12.96 4.85 -4.34
C ALA A 426 -12.51 4.23 -3.00
N ASP A 427 -12.90 2.99 -2.72
CA ASP A 427 -12.60 2.27 -1.50
C ASP A 427 -11.43 1.28 -1.64
N VAL A 428 -10.63 1.42 -2.69
CA VAL A 428 -9.42 0.64 -2.92
C VAL A 428 -8.20 1.53 -2.86
N GLY A 429 -7.28 1.19 -1.97
CA GLY A 429 -5.98 1.84 -1.84
C GLY A 429 -4.89 1.07 -2.58
N MET A 430 -4.06 1.78 -3.33
CA MET A 430 -2.86 1.20 -3.93
C MET A 430 -1.68 1.37 -2.96
N VAL A 431 -1.13 0.24 -2.54
CA VAL A 431 -0.04 0.19 -1.56
C VAL A 431 1.30 0.05 -2.26
N PHE A 432 2.25 0.87 -1.88
CA PHE A 432 3.66 0.73 -2.27
C PHE A 432 4.60 1.23 -1.18
N SER A 433 5.84 0.78 -1.21
CA SER A 433 6.89 1.31 -0.35
C SER A 433 7.55 2.52 -0.99
N LYS A 434 7.90 3.49 -0.17
CA LYS A 434 8.59 4.70 -0.62
C LYS A 434 10.06 4.41 -0.86
N SER A 435 10.54 4.65 -2.08
CA SER A 435 11.97 4.66 -2.37
C SER A 435 12.59 5.93 -1.79
N GLN A 436 13.35 5.78 -0.73
CA GLN A 436 13.88 6.91 0.01
C GLN A 436 15.20 6.60 0.67
N LEU A 437 16.14 7.54 0.55
CA LEU A 437 17.34 7.56 1.35
C LEU A 437 17.02 7.95 2.80
N CYS A 438 17.46 7.13 3.77
CA CYS A 438 17.19 7.36 5.19
C CYS A 438 18.20 8.35 5.77
N THR A 439 18.07 9.62 5.42
CA THR A 439 19.04 10.70 5.70
C THR A 439 18.96 11.31 7.10
N LYS A 440 18.22 10.72 8.03
CA LYS A 440 18.31 11.16 9.43
C LYS A 440 19.69 10.80 9.99
N PHE A 441 20.31 11.74 10.70
CA PHE A 441 21.64 11.55 11.27
C PHE A 441 21.77 10.26 12.09
N ASP A 442 20.74 9.89 12.85
CA ASP A 442 20.70 8.66 13.63
C ASP A 442 20.68 7.37 12.82
N ASN A 443 20.35 7.45 11.53
CA ASN A 443 20.33 6.28 10.62
C ASN A 443 21.65 6.09 9.88
N ARG A 444 22.58 7.02 10.05
CA ARG A 444 23.89 6.95 9.42
C ARG A 444 24.65 5.71 9.92
N PHE A 445 25.19 4.93 9.01
CA PHE A 445 25.91 3.68 9.28
C PHE A 445 25.14 2.64 10.10
N ARG A 446 23.82 2.70 10.06
CA ARG A 446 22.96 1.74 10.76
C ARG A 446 22.15 0.90 9.78
N ASP A 447 21.55 -0.16 10.33
CA ASP A 447 20.61 -0.98 9.59
C ASP A 447 19.46 -0.16 9.00
N ALA A 448 19.01 -0.56 7.82
CA ALA A 448 17.82 0.02 7.24
C ALA A 448 16.60 -0.34 8.11
N LYS A 449 15.90 0.67 8.60
CA LYS A 449 14.59 0.50 9.23
C LYS A 449 13.56 0.14 8.17
N ALA A 450 12.40 -0.41 8.59
CA ALA A 450 11.29 -0.65 7.68
C ALA A 450 10.90 0.63 6.93
N ALA A 451 10.76 0.55 5.61
CA ALA A 451 10.39 1.67 4.77
C ALA A 451 9.02 2.26 5.14
N GLN A 452 8.72 3.43 4.63
CA GLN A 452 7.38 4.00 4.71
C GLN A 452 6.50 3.37 3.63
N THR A 453 5.31 2.91 4.03
CA THR A 453 4.26 2.56 3.09
C THR A 453 3.46 3.78 2.71
N ILE A 454 3.08 3.86 1.45
CA ILE A 454 2.15 4.86 0.95
C ILE A 454 0.92 4.10 0.48
N VAL A 455 -0.24 4.53 0.96
CA VAL A 455 -1.54 4.05 0.46
C VAL A 455 -2.14 5.19 -0.34
N CYS A 456 -2.16 5.06 -1.66
CA CYS A 456 -2.73 6.05 -2.56
C CYS A 456 -4.22 5.78 -2.78
N PHE A 457 -4.99 6.85 -2.77
CA PHE A 457 -6.41 6.86 -3.10
C PHE A 457 -6.62 7.33 -4.53
N GLN A 458 -7.75 6.97 -5.10
CA GLN A 458 -8.20 7.55 -6.35
C GLN A 458 -8.33 9.08 -6.22
N HIS A 459 -8.07 9.81 -7.30
CA HIS A 459 -8.14 11.28 -7.26
C HIS A 459 -9.52 11.82 -6.92
N SER A 460 -10.60 11.16 -7.33
CA SER A 460 -11.97 11.59 -6.99
C SER A 460 -12.22 11.59 -5.48
N VAL A 461 -11.66 10.63 -4.75
CA VAL A 461 -11.74 10.59 -3.28
C VAL A 461 -11.00 11.77 -2.66
N LEU A 462 -9.79 12.06 -3.13
CA LEU A 462 -9.03 13.21 -2.65
C LEU A 462 -9.74 14.53 -2.97
N CYS A 463 -10.29 14.68 -4.17
CA CYS A 463 -11.04 15.86 -4.56
C CYS A 463 -12.33 16.06 -3.73
N ARG A 464 -12.95 14.96 -3.30
CA ARG A 464 -14.13 15.05 -2.43
C ARG A 464 -13.80 15.58 -1.04
N PHE A 465 -12.72 15.07 -0.43
CA PHE A 465 -12.39 15.40 0.97
C PHE A 465 -11.48 16.62 1.12
N ALA A 466 -10.56 16.87 0.21
CA ALA A 466 -9.54 17.89 0.39
C ALA A 466 -10.08 19.30 0.62
N PRO A 467 -11.13 19.80 -0.07
CA PRO A 467 -11.68 21.12 0.23
C PRO A 467 -12.21 21.25 1.67
N TYR A 468 -12.84 20.19 2.18
CA TYR A 468 -13.38 20.17 3.55
C TYR A 468 -12.28 20.06 4.60
N MET A 469 -11.19 19.33 4.31
CA MET A 469 -10.01 19.28 5.19
C MET A 469 -9.34 20.65 5.27
N ARG A 470 -9.25 21.40 4.17
CA ARG A 470 -8.77 22.78 4.18
C ARG A 470 -9.68 23.70 4.97
N TYR A 471 -10.99 23.49 4.90
CA TYR A 471 -11.96 24.23 5.71
C TYR A 471 -11.74 23.98 7.21
N ILE A 472 -11.57 22.72 7.62
CA ILE A 472 -11.29 22.38 9.01
C ILE A 472 -9.97 23.01 9.47
N GLU A 473 -8.94 22.98 8.63
CA GLU A 473 -7.63 23.60 8.92
C GLU A 473 -7.77 25.12 9.12
N LYS A 474 -8.55 25.82 8.28
CA LYS A 474 -8.83 27.24 8.44
C LYS A 474 -9.57 27.54 9.75
N LYS A 475 -10.57 26.75 10.09
CA LYS A 475 -11.26 26.81 11.38
C LYS A 475 -10.30 26.64 12.55
N LEU A 476 -9.39 25.69 12.45
CA LEU A 476 -8.38 25.43 13.46
C LEU A 476 -7.43 26.61 13.62
N HIS A 477 -6.92 27.17 12.53
CA HIS A 477 -6.01 28.31 12.58
C HIS A 477 -6.68 29.59 13.14
N GLU A 478 -7.97 29.82 12.83
CA GLU A 478 -8.74 30.93 13.38
C GLU A 478 -8.86 30.88 14.90
N ALA A 479 -9.06 29.68 15.44
CA ALA A 479 -9.30 29.46 16.87
C ALA A 479 -8.04 29.12 17.69
N LEU A 480 -6.89 28.94 17.01
CA LEU A 480 -5.67 28.48 17.65
C LEU A 480 -5.08 29.57 18.58
N PRO A 481 -4.98 29.30 19.90
CA PRO A 481 -4.30 30.22 20.79
C PRO A 481 -2.84 30.45 20.41
N GLU A 482 -2.30 31.66 20.62
CA GLU A 482 -0.91 32.02 20.27
C GLU A 482 0.15 31.10 20.89
N ARG A 483 -0.16 30.51 22.02
CA ARG A 483 0.73 29.55 22.71
C ARG A 483 0.90 28.23 21.98
N PHE A 484 0.02 27.92 21.06
CA PHE A 484 0.12 26.74 20.20
C PHE A 484 0.53 27.13 18.78
N TYR A 485 1.46 26.40 18.22
CA TYR A 485 1.94 26.61 16.86
C TYR A 485 1.74 25.33 16.04
N ILE A 486 1.16 25.48 14.87
CA ILE A 486 1.05 24.41 13.89
C ILE A 486 1.86 24.81 12.66
N HIS A 487 2.83 23.98 12.29
CA HIS A 487 3.69 24.23 11.12
C HIS A 487 3.01 23.76 9.83
N SER A 488 1.96 24.48 9.42
CA SER A 488 1.19 24.25 8.21
C SER A 488 0.92 25.56 7.50
N GLY A 489 1.27 25.62 6.22
CA GLY A 489 1.11 26.83 5.43
C GLY A 489 2.00 28.01 5.90
N LYS A 490 3.02 27.72 6.68
CA LYS A 490 3.93 28.71 7.29
C LYS A 490 5.36 28.42 6.89
N GLY A 491 6.13 29.46 6.70
CA GLY A 491 7.56 29.39 6.40
C GLY A 491 8.44 29.21 7.63
N LEU A 492 9.72 28.96 7.39
CA LEU A 492 10.71 28.82 8.46
C LEU A 492 10.90 30.11 9.28
N GLY A 493 10.76 31.27 8.63
CA GLY A 493 10.82 32.57 9.31
C GLY A 493 9.74 32.76 10.36
N GLU A 494 8.54 32.25 10.11
CA GLU A 494 7.42 32.29 11.08
C GLU A 494 7.68 31.35 12.26
N LEU A 495 8.26 30.17 12.01
CA LEU A 495 8.67 29.24 13.07
C LEU A 495 9.77 29.89 13.92
N ASP A 496 10.78 30.44 13.30
CA ASP A 496 11.89 31.13 13.99
C ASP A 496 11.39 32.26 14.90
N ALA A 497 10.51 33.12 14.36
CA ALA A 497 9.92 34.21 15.13
C ALA A 497 9.07 33.73 16.30
N TRP A 498 8.29 32.64 16.13
CA TRP A 498 7.48 32.07 17.19
C TRP A 498 8.35 31.44 18.28
N VAL A 499 9.43 30.73 17.91
CA VAL A 499 10.38 30.11 18.84
C VAL A 499 11.11 31.16 19.65
N ARG A 500 11.58 32.24 19.04
CA ARG A 500 12.23 33.36 19.76
C ARG A 500 11.33 33.96 20.87
N ARG A 501 10.04 34.11 20.56
CA ARG A 501 9.05 34.59 21.56
C ARG A 501 8.74 33.56 22.63
N GLY A 502 9.11 32.29 22.40
CA GLY A 502 8.73 31.16 23.25
C GLY A 502 9.71 30.84 24.39
N SER A 503 10.89 31.46 24.44
CA SER A 503 11.90 31.21 25.48
C SER A 503 12.27 29.74 25.66
N PHE A 504 12.72 29.05 24.61
CA PHE A 504 13.16 27.64 24.65
C PHE A 504 14.53 27.45 25.27
N GLY A 505 14.75 28.01 26.48
CA GLY A 505 16.02 27.95 27.22
C GLY A 505 16.01 27.01 28.40
N ALA A 506 14.86 26.48 28.80
CA ALA A 506 14.70 25.58 29.91
C ALA A 506 14.64 24.10 29.46
N LEU A 507 14.44 23.19 30.41
CA LEU A 507 14.19 21.79 30.12
C LEU A 507 12.86 21.66 29.39
N CYS A 508 12.91 21.29 28.13
CA CYS A 508 11.79 21.14 27.20
C CYS A 508 11.26 19.70 27.17
N THR A 509 10.05 19.52 26.66
CA THR A 509 9.45 18.21 26.47
C THR A 509 9.22 17.95 24.96
N GLU A 510 9.71 16.83 24.48
CA GLU A 510 9.44 16.31 23.14
C GLU A 510 8.67 15.00 23.25
N SER A 511 7.82 14.71 22.28
CA SER A 511 7.20 13.39 22.12
C SER A 511 7.59 12.78 20.79
N ASP A 512 8.02 11.53 20.83
CA ASP A 512 8.21 10.68 19.67
C ASP A 512 7.22 9.52 19.74
N TYR A 513 6.75 9.05 18.60
CA TYR A 513 5.76 8.00 18.50
C TYR A 513 6.25 6.87 17.57
N GLU A 514 5.93 5.66 17.94
CA GLU A 514 6.22 4.51 17.08
C GLU A 514 5.06 4.26 16.12
N ALA A 515 5.32 4.32 14.81
CA ALA A 515 4.33 4.07 13.75
C ALA A 515 3.02 4.84 14.00
N PHE A 516 3.11 6.17 14.11
CA PHE A 516 2.00 7.05 14.47
C PHE A 516 0.75 6.81 13.62
N ASP A 517 0.88 6.74 12.30
CA ASP A 517 -0.24 6.48 11.39
C ASP A 517 -0.97 5.17 11.72
N ALA A 518 -0.24 4.10 11.99
CA ALA A 518 -0.83 2.82 12.35
C ALA A 518 -1.49 2.82 13.74
N SER A 519 -1.14 3.76 14.61
CA SER A 519 -1.69 3.88 15.95
C SER A 519 -3.01 4.65 16.03
N GLN A 520 -3.42 5.31 14.93
CA GLN A 520 -4.67 6.05 14.86
C GLN A 520 -5.85 5.06 14.82
N ASP A 521 -6.54 4.92 15.93
CA ASP A 521 -7.55 3.88 16.14
C ASP A 521 -8.99 4.42 16.06
N GLN A 522 -9.95 3.57 16.42
CA GLN A 522 -11.38 3.89 16.42
C GLN A 522 -11.75 5.05 17.35
N TYR A 523 -11.02 5.28 18.44
CA TYR A 523 -11.29 6.39 19.35
C TYR A 523 -10.92 7.73 18.73
N ILE A 524 -9.78 7.78 18.06
CA ILE A 524 -9.37 8.97 17.30
C ILE A 524 -10.36 9.23 16.16
N MET A 525 -10.82 8.19 15.48
CA MET A 525 -11.84 8.34 14.45
C MET A 525 -13.18 8.83 15.00
N ALA A 526 -13.60 8.38 16.17
CA ALA A 526 -14.79 8.90 16.84
C ALA A 526 -14.67 10.41 17.13
N PHE A 527 -13.50 10.86 17.56
CA PHE A 527 -13.19 12.29 17.70
C PHE A 527 -13.34 13.04 16.36
N GLU A 528 -12.75 12.51 15.29
CA GLU A 528 -12.81 13.13 13.95
C GLU A 528 -14.25 13.28 13.45
N LEU A 529 -15.06 12.24 13.58
CA LEU A 529 -16.47 12.28 13.17
C LEU A 529 -17.28 13.29 14.00
N CYS A 530 -17.06 13.35 15.30
CA CYS A 530 -17.70 14.35 16.17
C CYS A 530 -17.26 15.77 15.82
N LEU A 531 -15.97 15.98 15.53
CA LEU A 531 -15.45 17.26 15.08
C LEU A 531 -16.09 17.73 13.78
N MET A 532 -16.20 16.85 12.78
CA MET A 532 -16.81 17.18 11.50
C MET A 532 -18.28 17.59 11.67
N ARG A 533 -19.04 16.88 12.50
CA ARG A 533 -20.42 17.25 12.83
C ARG A 533 -20.50 18.60 13.56
N TYR A 534 -19.63 18.81 14.52
CA TYR A 534 -19.56 20.06 15.29
C TYR A 534 -19.29 21.28 14.39
N LEU A 535 -18.44 21.12 13.39
CA LEU A 535 -18.11 22.17 12.43
C LEU A 535 -19.13 22.31 11.28
N GLY A 536 -20.21 21.54 11.30
CA GLY A 536 -21.30 21.64 10.34
C GLY A 536 -20.97 21.10 8.95
N LEU A 537 -20.11 20.12 8.83
CA LEU A 537 -19.85 19.45 7.55
C LEU A 537 -21.09 18.64 7.10
N PRO A 538 -21.30 18.47 5.78
CA PRO A 538 -22.42 17.69 5.26
C PRO A 538 -22.43 16.25 5.78
N ASN A 539 -23.63 15.77 6.14
CA ASN A 539 -23.77 14.42 6.69
C ASN A 539 -23.35 13.32 5.71
N ASP A 540 -23.65 13.50 4.42
CA ASP A 540 -23.24 12.58 3.36
C ASP A 540 -21.72 12.47 3.26
N LEU A 541 -20.99 13.58 3.40
CA LEU A 541 -19.53 13.59 3.45
C LEU A 541 -18.99 12.83 4.68
N ILE A 542 -19.59 13.03 5.85
CA ILE A 542 -19.19 12.37 7.09
C ILE A 542 -19.42 10.86 6.99
N GLU A 543 -20.55 10.44 6.42
CA GLU A 543 -20.84 9.02 6.19
C GLU A 543 -19.90 8.40 5.14
N ASP A 544 -19.56 9.11 4.07
CA ASP A 544 -18.56 8.66 3.10
C ASP A 544 -17.17 8.50 3.74
N TYR A 545 -16.77 9.45 4.58
CA TYR A 545 -15.53 9.35 5.34
C TYR A 545 -15.54 8.13 6.26
N ARG A 546 -16.61 7.94 7.03
CA ARG A 546 -16.80 6.79 7.90
C ARG A 546 -16.74 5.48 7.12
N TYR A 547 -17.42 5.44 5.98
CA TYR A 547 -17.44 4.27 5.12
C TYR A 547 -16.04 3.91 4.61
N ILE A 548 -15.33 4.85 4.00
CA ILE A 548 -13.98 4.63 3.48
C ILE A 548 -13.02 4.16 4.58
N LYS A 549 -13.06 4.78 5.75
CA LYS A 549 -12.16 4.42 6.86
C LYS A 549 -12.41 3.01 7.42
N THR A 550 -13.63 2.50 7.33
CA THR A 550 -13.98 1.15 7.80
C THR A 550 -13.88 0.08 6.72
N HIS A 551 -13.94 0.46 5.43
CA HIS A 551 -14.05 -0.46 4.30
C HIS A 551 -12.88 -0.40 3.32
N LEU A 552 -11.89 0.47 3.53
CA LEU A 552 -10.76 0.58 2.60
C LEU A 552 -10.06 -0.77 2.46
N GLY A 553 -9.98 -1.24 1.23
CA GLY A 553 -9.30 -2.47 0.85
C GLY A 553 -8.07 -2.21 -0.03
N SER A 554 -7.30 -3.24 -0.22
CA SER A 554 -6.14 -3.26 -1.13
C SER A 554 -5.95 -4.67 -1.68
N LYS A 555 -5.01 -4.83 -2.58
CA LYS A 555 -4.57 -6.16 -3.02
C LYS A 555 -4.11 -7.08 -1.88
N LEU A 556 -3.76 -6.52 -0.72
CA LEU A 556 -3.31 -7.26 0.45
C LEU A 556 -4.44 -7.61 1.43
N GLY A 557 -5.62 -7.06 1.23
CA GLY A 557 -6.80 -7.24 2.08
C GLY A 557 -7.37 -5.91 2.60
N ASN A 558 -8.38 -6.01 3.46
CA ASN A 558 -9.01 -4.85 4.08
C ASN A 558 -8.18 -4.32 5.23
N PHE A 559 -8.08 -3.01 5.33
CA PHE A 559 -7.36 -2.36 6.41
C PHE A 559 -8.18 -2.25 7.69
N SER A 560 -7.48 -2.24 8.82
CA SER A 560 -8.03 -1.73 10.08
C SER A 560 -8.22 -0.21 9.99
N ILE A 561 -9.03 0.34 10.87
CA ILE A 561 -9.07 1.80 11.08
C ILE A 561 -7.67 2.26 11.48
N MET A 562 -7.07 3.08 10.65
CA MET A 562 -5.77 3.70 10.85
C MET A 562 -5.64 4.96 9.98
N ARG A 563 -4.54 5.71 10.10
CA ARG A 563 -4.22 6.80 9.18
C ARG A 563 -3.45 6.25 7.99
N PHE A 564 -3.78 6.75 6.80
CA PHE A 564 -3.05 6.41 5.59
C PHE A 564 -2.30 7.64 5.07
N SER A 565 -1.03 7.47 4.74
CA SER A 565 -0.18 8.59 4.27
C SER A 565 -0.69 9.28 3.00
N GLY A 566 -1.58 8.63 2.24
CA GLY A 566 -2.23 9.19 1.04
C GLY A 566 -3.59 9.84 1.27
N GLU A 567 -4.10 9.88 2.49
CA GLU A 567 -5.37 10.57 2.80
C GLU A 567 -5.23 12.09 2.66
N ALA A 568 -6.31 12.77 2.26
CA ALA A 568 -6.35 14.23 2.25
C ALA A 568 -6.23 14.85 3.66
N SER A 569 -6.61 14.10 4.67
CA SER A 569 -6.63 14.52 6.08
C SER A 569 -5.37 14.18 6.86
N THR A 570 -4.39 13.48 6.29
CA THR A 570 -3.27 12.89 7.03
C THR A 570 -2.57 13.88 7.95
N PHE A 571 -2.08 14.98 7.40
CA PHE A 571 -1.35 15.97 8.20
C PHE A 571 -2.26 16.65 9.25
N LEU A 572 -3.44 17.10 8.82
CA LEU A 572 -4.38 17.82 9.69
C LEU A 572 -4.82 16.96 10.88
N PHE A 573 -5.34 15.78 10.60
CA PHE A 573 -5.87 14.91 11.66
C PHE A 573 -4.79 14.24 12.49
N ASN A 574 -3.61 13.99 11.94
CA ASN A 574 -2.47 13.60 12.75
C ASN A 574 -2.05 14.71 13.72
N THR A 575 -1.99 15.96 13.25
CA THR A 575 -1.71 17.11 14.11
C THR A 575 -2.75 17.25 15.22
N MET A 576 -4.04 17.18 14.87
CA MET A 576 -5.13 17.28 15.86
C MET A 576 -5.14 16.10 16.84
N ALA A 577 -4.83 14.89 16.39
CA ALA A 577 -4.69 13.73 17.26
C ALA A 577 -3.52 13.88 18.24
N ASN A 578 -2.38 14.40 17.77
CA ASN A 578 -1.22 14.71 18.59
C ASN A 578 -1.56 15.78 19.64
N MET A 579 -2.27 16.85 19.23
CA MET A 579 -2.76 17.89 20.15
C MET A 579 -3.69 17.29 21.21
N LEU A 580 -4.69 16.53 20.80
CA LEU A 580 -5.65 15.88 21.68
C LEU A 580 -4.95 14.96 22.70
N PHE A 581 -4.04 14.12 22.23
CA PHE A 581 -3.24 13.25 23.08
C PHE A 581 -2.44 14.05 24.10
N THR A 582 -1.79 15.15 23.68
CA THR A 582 -1.04 16.05 24.55
C THR A 582 -1.94 16.67 25.62
N PHE A 583 -3.15 17.12 25.24
CA PHE A 583 -4.11 17.72 26.17
C PHE A 583 -4.63 16.73 27.21
N LEU A 584 -4.76 15.45 26.85
CA LEU A 584 -5.17 14.39 27.77
C LEU A 584 -4.01 13.89 28.67
N GLN A 585 -2.80 13.86 28.11
CA GLN A 585 -1.63 13.28 28.79
C GLN A 585 -1.03 14.19 29.82
N TYR A 586 -1.05 15.50 29.59
CA TYR A 586 -0.34 16.47 30.43
C TYR A 586 -1.27 17.46 31.14
N LYS A 587 -0.88 17.83 32.35
CA LYS A 587 -1.52 18.91 33.07
C LYS A 587 -0.96 20.25 32.58
N LEU A 588 -1.65 20.91 31.68
CA LEU A 588 -1.27 22.21 31.14
C LEU A 588 -1.75 23.35 32.06
N LYS A 589 -0.84 24.23 32.46
CA LYS A 589 -1.13 25.37 33.31
C LYS A 589 -1.59 26.62 32.57
N GLY A 590 -1.34 26.68 31.26
CA GLY A 590 -1.75 27.78 30.39
C GLY A 590 -0.63 28.69 29.91
N ASP A 591 0.56 28.56 30.49
CA ASP A 591 1.74 29.34 30.16
C ASP A 591 2.76 28.59 29.29
N GLU A 592 2.47 27.32 28.96
CA GLU A 592 3.29 26.54 28.05
C GLU A 592 3.09 26.96 26.57
N ARG A 593 4.17 27.00 25.85
CA ARG A 593 4.15 27.17 24.40
C ARG A 593 4.52 25.84 23.74
N ILE A 594 3.63 25.33 22.89
CA ILE A 594 3.77 24.00 22.31
C ILE A 594 3.59 24.10 20.81
N CYS A 595 4.51 23.52 20.05
CA CYS A 595 4.41 23.38 18.59
C CYS A 595 4.09 21.96 18.18
N PHE A 596 3.30 21.84 17.11
CA PHE A 596 2.81 20.59 16.56
C PHE A 596 2.97 20.57 15.03
N ALA A 597 3.36 19.42 14.51
CA ALA A 597 3.35 19.14 13.07
C ALA A 597 3.24 17.64 12.83
N GLY A 598 2.05 17.15 12.46
CA GLY A 598 1.80 15.72 12.35
C GLY A 598 2.04 15.01 13.70
N ASP A 599 3.01 14.11 13.74
CA ASP A 599 3.44 13.38 14.93
C ASP A 599 4.48 14.14 15.79
N ASP A 600 5.11 15.18 15.24
CA ASP A 600 6.07 15.97 16.01
C ASP A 600 5.39 16.89 17.03
N MET A 601 5.90 16.92 18.24
CA MET A 601 5.49 17.84 19.29
C MET A 601 6.71 18.28 20.13
N CYS A 602 6.78 19.59 20.41
CA CYS A 602 7.78 20.13 21.31
C CYS A 602 7.18 21.25 22.18
N SER A 603 7.44 21.20 23.49
CA SER A 603 7.05 22.24 24.45
C SER A 603 8.28 22.97 24.98
N ASN A 604 8.16 24.27 25.19
CA ASN A 604 9.22 25.11 25.79
C ASN A 604 9.48 24.82 27.27
N LYS A 605 8.71 23.95 27.90
CA LYS A 605 8.82 23.60 29.31
C LYS A 605 8.71 22.10 29.54
N LYS A 606 9.17 21.65 30.69
CA LYS A 606 8.90 20.30 31.19
C LYS A 606 7.41 20.15 31.47
N LEU A 607 6.74 19.24 30.73
CA LEU A 607 5.34 18.89 30.94
C LEU A 607 5.21 17.77 32.00
N HIS A 608 4.25 17.91 32.90
CA HIS A 608 3.94 16.91 33.92
C HIS A 608 2.75 16.07 33.48
N LYS A 609 2.88 14.74 33.57
CA LYS A 609 1.78 13.82 33.26
C LYS A 609 0.59 14.07 34.18
N SER A 610 -0.61 14.03 33.62
CA SER A 610 -1.87 14.02 34.33
C SER A 610 -2.34 12.57 34.57
N ILE A 611 -2.92 12.33 35.74
CA ILE A 611 -3.52 11.03 36.08
C ILE A 611 -5.01 11.00 35.66
N GLU A 612 -5.61 12.17 35.44
CA GLU A 612 -7.05 12.35 35.23
C GLU A 612 -7.62 11.48 34.14
N HIS A 613 -6.92 11.35 33.00
CA HIS A 613 -7.38 10.60 31.83
C HIS A 613 -6.59 9.29 31.61
N SER A 614 -5.82 8.83 32.58
CA SER A 614 -4.96 7.65 32.42
C SER A 614 -5.74 6.38 32.04
N GLY A 615 -6.94 6.19 32.59
CA GLY A 615 -7.80 5.06 32.26
C GLY A 615 -8.31 5.08 30.79
N PHE A 616 -8.52 6.25 30.21
CA PHE A 616 -8.85 6.38 28.80
C PHE A 616 -7.60 6.21 27.92
N LEU A 617 -6.49 6.86 28.29
CA LEU A 617 -5.24 6.77 27.53
C LEU A 617 -4.71 5.34 27.41
N SER A 618 -4.97 4.50 28.39
CA SER A 618 -4.61 3.07 28.34
C SER A 618 -5.35 2.28 27.25
N LYS A 619 -6.52 2.76 26.81
CA LYS A 619 -7.29 2.14 25.72
C LYS A 619 -6.75 2.48 24.33
N LEU A 620 -6.03 3.59 24.20
CA LEU A 620 -5.47 4.02 22.91
C LEU A 620 -4.30 3.13 22.50
N LYS A 621 -4.19 2.88 21.20
CA LYS A 621 -2.99 2.26 20.62
C LYS A 621 -1.81 3.23 20.58
N LEU A 622 -2.09 4.53 20.55
CA LEU A 622 -1.09 5.58 20.54
C LEU A 622 -0.29 5.58 21.84
N LYS A 623 1.02 5.42 21.73
CA LYS A 623 1.95 5.48 22.86
C LYS A 623 3.08 6.44 22.54
N ALA A 624 3.28 7.42 23.40
CA ALA A 624 4.34 8.39 23.27
C ALA A 624 5.60 7.94 24.05
N LYS A 625 6.76 8.11 23.43
CA LYS A 625 8.05 8.16 24.11
C LYS A 625 8.32 9.62 24.46
N VAL A 626 8.26 9.93 25.71
CA VAL A 626 8.49 11.29 26.22
C VAL A 626 9.96 11.48 26.50
N CYS A 627 10.55 12.53 25.93
CA CYS A 627 11.92 12.95 26.19
C CYS A 627 11.92 14.33 26.80
N HIS A 628 12.74 14.53 27.86
CA HIS A 628 13.02 15.84 28.42
C HIS A 628 14.45 16.22 28.06
N THR A 629 14.62 17.37 27.42
CA THR A 629 15.92 17.79 26.90
C THR A 629 16.12 19.30 26.95
N ASN A 630 17.36 19.72 27.11
CA ASN A 630 17.75 21.12 26.98
C ASN A 630 18.06 21.52 25.51
N ASN A 631 18.12 20.52 24.62
CA ASN A 631 18.34 20.70 23.16
C ASN A 631 17.12 20.18 22.38
N PRO A 632 15.96 20.83 22.49
CA PRO A 632 14.74 20.36 21.86
C PRO A 632 14.81 20.46 20.33
N THR A 633 14.16 19.51 19.68
CA THR A 633 14.05 19.46 18.22
C THR A 633 12.58 19.45 17.80
N PHE A 634 12.30 20.07 16.66
CA PHE A 634 10.99 20.10 16.04
C PHE A 634 11.13 20.13 14.53
N CYS A 635 10.52 19.19 13.81
CA CYS A 635 10.65 19.05 12.35
C CYS A 635 12.10 19.02 11.86
N GLY A 636 13.01 18.45 12.65
CA GLY A 636 14.45 18.40 12.35
C GLY A 636 15.23 19.68 12.66
N TRP A 637 14.60 20.69 13.24
CA TRP A 637 15.23 21.93 13.68
C TRP A 637 15.48 21.92 15.17
N ASN A 638 16.66 22.41 15.60
CA ASN A 638 16.93 22.67 17.00
C ASN A 638 16.27 23.99 17.40
N LEU A 639 15.57 23.98 18.51
CA LEU A 639 14.90 25.16 19.05
C LEU A 639 15.72 25.73 20.23
N CYS A 640 15.95 27.04 20.22
CA CYS A 640 16.65 27.71 21.28
C CYS A 640 16.08 29.13 21.51
N PRO A 641 16.50 29.86 22.59
CA PRO A 641 16.00 31.22 22.83
C PRO A 641 16.31 32.20 21.67
N ASP A 642 17.33 31.92 20.89
CA ASP A 642 17.78 32.77 19.79
C ASP A 642 17.11 32.40 18.45
N GLY A 643 16.26 31.38 18.40
CA GLY A 643 15.54 30.93 17.24
C GLY A 643 15.79 29.48 16.89
N ILE A 644 15.75 29.16 15.58
CA ILE A 644 15.95 27.81 15.07
C ILE A 644 17.28 27.67 14.36
N PHE A 645 17.89 26.49 14.44
CA PHE A 645 19.04 26.14 13.61
C PHE A 645 19.07 24.63 13.33
N LYS A 646 19.73 24.23 12.25
CA LYS A 646 19.84 22.83 11.87
C LYS A 646 21.23 22.29 12.17
N LYS A 647 21.33 21.01 12.58
CA LYS A 647 22.62 20.35 12.79
C LYS A 647 23.44 20.36 11.50
N PRO A 648 24.62 20.99 11.50
CA PRO A 648 25.36 21.21 10.27
C PRO A 648 25.95 19.95 9.68
N GLN A 649 26.26 18.92 10.47
CA GLN A 649 26.82 17.67 9.97
C GLN A 649 25.89 16.96 9.00
N LEU A 650 24.58 16.89 9.29
CA LEU A 650 23.61 16.28 8.40
C LEU A 650 23.51 17.04 7.08
N VAL A 651 23.51 18.36 7.14
CA VAL A 651 23.46 19.22 5.94
C VAL A 651 24.73 19.02 5.11
N LEU A 652 25.90 19.01 5.75
CA LEU A 652 27.19 18.79 5.09
C LEU A 652 27.22 17.47 4.34
N GLU A 653 26.82 16.37 4.99
CA GLU A 653 26.79 15.04 4.38
C GLU A 653 25.84 14.98 3.19
N ARG A 654 24.66 15.59 3.31
CA ARG A 654 23.71 15.68 2.18
C ARG A 654 24.27 16.50 1.01
N MET A 655 24.97 17.58 1.29
CA MET A 655 25.63 18.38 0.26
C MET A 655 26.71 17.59 -0.47
N CYS A 656 27.51 16.80 0.26
CA CYS A 656 28.51 15.93 -0.32
C CYS A 656 27.88 14.86 -1.22
N ILE A 657 26.80 14.21 -0.77
CA ILE A 657 26.06 13.22 -1.57
C ILE A 657 25.46 13.87 -2.82
N ALA A 658 24.87 15.06 -2.68
CA ALA A 658 24.30 15.80 -3.81
C ALA A 658 25.39 16.16 -4.85
N LYS A 659 26.60 16.50 -4.43
CA LYS A 659 27.71 16.78 -5.32
C LYS A 659 28.13 15.51 -6.08
N GLU A 660 28.30 14.38 -5.40
CA GLU A 660 28.65 13.09 -6.01
C GLU A 660 27.62 12.61 -7.03
N THR A 661 26.35 12.90 -6.79
CA THR A 661 25.26 12.52 -7.69
C THR A 661 24.99 13.55 -8.79
N ASN A 662 25.83 14.59 -8.93
CA ASN A 662 25.64 15.73 -9.83
C ASN A 662 24.29 16.45 -9.67
N ASN A 663 23.73 16.43 -8.46
CA ASN A 663 22.43 17.02 -8.14
C ASN A 663 22.53 18.31 -7.30
N LEU A 664 23.74 18.78 -7.03
CA LEU A 664 23.96 19.94 -6.16
C LEU A 664 23.26 21.20 -6.69
N VAL A 665 23.26 21.41 -7.99
CA VAL A 665 22.60 22.56 -8.66
C VAL A 665 21.12 22.66 -8.30
N ASN A 666 20.44 21.52 -8.18
CA ASN A 666 19.01 21.47 -7.86
C ASN A 666 18.70 21.61 -6.37
N CYS A 667 19.68 21.38 -5.50
CA CYS A 667 19.48 21.28 -4.04
C CYS A 667 20.14 22.42 -3.26
N ILE A 668 21.12 23.10 -3.82
CA ILE A 668 21.99 24.02 -3.06
C ILE A 668 21.24 25.18 -2.42
N ASP A 669 20.21 25.73 -3.07
CA ASP A 669 19.39 26.81 -2.49
C ASP A 669 18.75 26.34 -1.18
N ASN A 670 18.19 25.11 -1.15
CA ASN A 670 17.55 24.56 0.04
C ASN A 670 18.55 24.36 1.17
N TYR A 671 19.76 23.85 0.86
CA TYR A 671 20.81 23.67 1.86
C TYR A 671 21.35 25.01 2.36
N ALA A 672 21.50 25.99 1.48
CA ALA A 672 21.89 27.34 1.86
C ALA A 672 20.87 28.00 2.80
N ILE A 673 19.58 27.82 2.56
CA ILE A 673 18.50 28.28 3.44
C ILE A 673 18.58 27.54 4.78
N GLU A 674 18.79 26.23 4.79
CA GLU A 674 18.92 25.46 6.04
C GLU A 674 20.10 25.93 6.90
N VAL A 675 21.23 26.27 6.30
CA VAL A 675 22.42 26.75 7.00
C VAL A 675 22.30 28.24 7.39
N SER A 676 21.51 29.02 6.66
CA SER A 676 21.41 30.47 6.86
C SER A 676 20.98 30.89 8.25
N TYR A 677 20.13 30.10 8.88
CA TYR A 677 19.65 30.41 10.24
C TYR A 677 20.78 30.35 11.27
N ALA A 678 21.63 29.35 11.23
CA ALA A 678 22.83 29.28 12.06
C ALA A 678 23.84 30.34 11.66
N TYR A 679 23.99 30.64 10.37
CA TYR A 679 24.88 31.68 9.86
C TYR A 679 24.48 33.06 10.36
N LEU A 680 23.20 33.45 10.28
CA LEU A 680 22.68 34.73 10.78
C LEU A 680 22.70 34.85 12.31
N MET A 681 22.65 33.74 13.03
CA MET A 681 22.75 33.69 14.48
C MET A 681 24.18 33.94 14.97
N GLY A 682 25.18 33.69 14.12
CA GLY A 682 26.59 33.97 14.39
C GLY A 682 27.16 33.19 15.57
N GLU A 683 27.83 33.87 16.50
CA GLU A 683 28.49 33.24 17.67
C GLU A 683 27.51 32.48 18.56
N ARG A 684 26.29 32.99 18.71
CA ARG A 684 25.24 32.34 19.50
C ARG A 684 24.88 30.95 19.03
N ALA A 685 24.99 30.69 17.71
CA ALA A 685 24.83 29.34 17.17
C ALA A 685 26.04 28.46 17.49
N ARG A 686 27.27 29.03 17.39
CA ARG A 686 28.51 28.29 17.68
C ARG A 686 28.63 27.84 19.11
N GLU A 687 28.19 28.68 20.07
CA GLU A 687 28.16 28.35 21.50
C GLU A 687 27.29 27.13 21.83
N ARG A 688 26.35 26.80 20.92
CA ARG A 688 25.41 25.67 21.05
C ARG A 688 25.86 24.42 20.30
N MET A 689 27.00 24.47 19.63
CA MET A 689 27.57 23.41 18.84
C MET A 689 28.82 22.84 19.50
N ASN A 690 29.01 21.55 19.37
CA ASN A 690 30.29 20.93 19.74
C ASN A 690 31.35 21.20 18.64
N GLU A 691 32.60 20.82 18.89
CA GLU A 691 33.71 21.05 17.97
C GLU A 691 33.48 20.46 16.55
N GLU A 692 32.91 19.24 16.50
CA GLU A 692 32.59 18.57 15.24
C GLU A 692 31.47 19.34 14.48
N GLU A 693 30.47 19.80 15.20
CA GLU A 693 29.38 20.59 14.63
C GLU A 693 29.86 21.95 14.13
N VAL A 694 30.75 22.62 14.85
CA VAL A 694 31.37 23.88 14.41
C VAL A 694 32.19 23.67 13.14
N SER A 695 33.01 22.61 13.11
CA SER A 695 33.80 22.25 11.93
C SER A 695 32.88 21.99 10.73
N ALA A 696 31.81 21.22 10.91
CA ALA A 696 30.84 20.93 9.89
C ALA A 696 30.11 22.20 9.39
N PHE A 697 29.78 23.12 10.29
CA PHE A 697 29.16 24.39 9.96
C PHE A 697 30.05 25.26 9.04
N TYR A 698 31.31 25.42 9.39
CA TYR A 698 32.25 26.16 8.53
C TYR A 698 32.42 25.49 7.16
N ASN A 699 32.44 24.19 7.11
CA ASN A 699 32.53 23.44 5.86
C ASN A 699 31.25 23.61 4.99
N CYS A 700 30.06 23.65 5.62
CA CYS A 700 28.83 23.98 4.89
C CYS A 700 28.90 25.37 4.28
N VAL A 701 29.29 26.39 5.07
CA VAL A 701 29.43 27.78 4.60
C VAL A 701 30.45 27.86 3.46
N ARG A 702 31.59 27.18 3.59
CA ARG A 702 32.61 27.16 2.55
C ARG A 702 32.09 26.58 1.22
N ILE A 703 31.36 25.46 1.27
CA ILE A 703 30.76 24.86 0.06
C ILE A 703 29.74 25.82 -0.56
N ILE A 704 28.87 26.44 0.26
CA ILE A 704 27.87 27.38 -0.21
C ILE A 704 28.53 28.58 -0.88
N VAL A 705 29.52 29.20 -0.26
CA VAL A 705 30.24 30.37 -0.79
C VAL A 705 30.99 30.03 -2.08
N LYS A 706 31.68 28.88 -2.14
CA LYS A 706 32.33 28.42 -3.38
C LYS A 706 31.36 28.22 -4.54
N ASN A 707 30.11 27.87 -4.27
CA ASN A 707 29.08 27.63 -5.26
C ASN A 707 28.00 28.73 -5.31
N LYS A 708 28.32 29.96 -4.84
CA LYS A 708 27.36 31.06 -4.76
C LYS A 708 26.74 31.45 -6.10
N HIS A 709 27.45 31.19 -7.21
CA HIS A 709 26.95 31.43 -8.55
C HIS A 709 25.73 30.56 -8.93
N LEU A 710 25.50 29.47 -8.22
CA LEU A 710 24.34 28.55 -8.40
C LEU A 710 23.15 29.01 -7.57
N LEU A 711 23.32 29.91 -6.61
CA LEU A 711 22.27 30.35 -5.70
C LEU A 711 21.36 31.39 -6.37
N LYS A 712 20.08 31.37 -5.97
CA LYS A 712 19.15 32.45 -6.28
C LYS A 712 19.58 33.74 -5.60
N SER A 713 19.21 34.88 -6.17
CA SER A 713 19.68 36.22 -5.74
C SER A 713 19.40 36.53 -4.27
N ASP A 714 18.23 36.20 -3.78
CA ASP A 714 17.78 36.38 -2.39
C ASP A 714 18.59 35.54 -1.39
N VAL A 715 18.86 34.30 -1.75
CA VAL A 715 19.67 33.37 -0.92
C VAL A 715 21.14 33.77 -0.95
N ARG A 716 21.65 34.18 -2.13
CA ARG A 716 23.03 34.64 -2.31
C ARG A 716 23.34 35.88 -1.44
N GLN A 717 22.41 36.79 -1.36
CA GLN A 717 22.56 38.03 -0.59
C GLN A 717 22.81 37.77 0.91
N ILE A 718 22.25 36.69 1.46
CA ILE A 718 22.49 36.35 2.86
C ILE A 718 23.97 36.06 3.14
N TYR A 719 24.68 35.44 2.21
CA TYR A 719 26.10 35.07 2.35
C TYR A 719 27.08 36.13 1.80
N GLU A 720 26.58 37.20 1.25
CA GLU A 720 27.38 38.32 0.73
C GLU A 720 27.44 39.50 1.74
N THR A 721 26.47 39.63 2.62
CA THR A 721 26.48 40.60 3.71
C THR A 721 27.44 40.12 4.80
N SER A 722 28.50 40.93 5.05
CA SER A 722 29.36 40.71 6.24
C SER A 722 28.52 40.84 7.49
N ILE A 723 28.59 39.84 8.35
CA ILE A 723 28.04 39.91 9.70
C ILE A 723 29.09 40.60 10.51
N ASP A 724 28.90 41.91 10.75
CA ASP A 724 29.68 42.66 11.72
C ASP A 724 29.39 42.19 13.15
#